data_b5579356d4877a1d388de01d0481f93c
#
_entry.id   b5579356d4877a1d388de01d0481f93c
#
_cell.length_a   1.000
_cell.length_b   1.000
_cell.length_c   1.000
_cell.angle_alpha   90.00
_cell.angle_beta   90.00
_cell.angle_gamma   90.00
#
_symmetry.space_group_name_H-M   'P 1'
#
loop_
_entity.id
_entity.type
_entity.pdbx_description
1 polymer ?
#
loop_
_entity_poly.entity_id
_entity_poly.type
_entity_poly.pdbx_seq_one_letter_code
_entity_poly.pdbx_strand_id
1 'polypeptide(L)'
;MLGEELSGRPRFDPLYESELRFRRLAALSADVYWEQDETLRFVSFSTSRSSHLGRSSTDRLIGKTRWEIPYLNMTGADWAAHRAVLQARQPFRDLELCRYNERGHKVWFRVSGEPVFDGTGAFKGYQGIACDITERRRAEELRELEHSVTRILADAESASAALQSVIRSVCDTEGWDCGRYFRVDAPAGLLRFAEGWAIADPAIQRFVERSRELVYRPGEGLSGLAWKTGEPVWAPDVVNDPRSSKSAVNKIGSREIGIHGSFVFPIASSGETIGVLNFASRKPREPEEQLLQAITAIGAQIGQFLRRRQADEQRQLLEAQLHQAQKMQAIGTLATGIAHEFNNVLRAILANVELARMDAPAEHAVRESIEEIDKASRRARDIVQRILAFARPQPAQRRRLCLAEIASEAIRLLAPTVPPGVRLEAAFGADTPEILGDATQIHQLLLNLCANALQAIGSGPGNITVRTCGVSAGPPGEPAIARLPTGPYARLSVSDSGKGIDPAIQARIFEPFFSTKSVGEGTGLGLAIVHGIVRGHEGAVDLKSEPGKGTTFHVYLPAVQTSAQRQAPVEASARPSGRGHHVLFLDDSEALVSAMVRSLSRRGYRVSGYSSPEEALHALREQPLTYDVVVTDYIMPGMNGLEVARAVAAIRPDLPVVLFSGHIDDELRRKARESGVCQLMGKLGAADELTEAIDRLAAADRGPGLAP
;
A
#
# COMPACT_ATOMS: atom_id res chain seq x y z
N MET A 1 94.73 -62.83 9.67
CA MET A 1 93.50 -63.59 9.88
C MET A 1 92.34 -62.65 9.89
N LEU A 2 91.42 -63.02 9.01
CA LEU A 2 90.02 -62.58 8.94
C LEU A 2 89.90 -61.14 8.40
N GLY A 3 89.39 -60.91 7.29
CA GLY A 3 88.77 -61.83 6.35
C GLY A 3 87.66 -61.21 5.62
N GLU A 4 87.10 -61.62 4.92
CA GLU A 4 86.14 -61.65 3.84
C GLU A 4 84.72 -61.21 4.26
N GLU A 5 84.06 -60.71 3.17
CA GLU A 5 82.65 -60.70 2.97
C GLU A 5 81.83 -59.52 3.47
N LEU A 6 81.47 -58.68 2.46
CA LEU A 6 80.09 -58.25 2.22
C LEU A 6 80.00 -57.53 0.85
N SER A 7 80.00 -58.33 -0.21
CA SER A 7 79.52 -57.88 -1.51
C SER A 7 78.18 -58.59 -1.88
N GLY A 8 77.12 -58.05 -1.44
CA GLY A 8 75.75 -58.48 -1.75
C GLY A 8 74.79 -57.28 -1.84
N ARG A 9 75.07 -56.30 -2.73
CA ARG A 9 74.02 -55.37 -3.14
C ARG A 9 73.16 -56.11 -4.14
N PRO A 10 71.82 -56.18 -3.93
CA PRO A 10 70.92 -56.65 -4.98
C PRO A 10 71.10 -55.77 -6.19
N ARG A 11 71.41 -56.37 -7.35
CA ARG A 11 71.34 -55.67 -8.66
C ARG A 11 69.89 -55.26 -8.86
N PHE A 12 69.58 -53.99 -8.56
CA PHE A 12 68.31 -53.40 -8.96
C PHE A 12 68.33 -53.32 -10.47
N ASP A 13 67.32 -53.94 -11.07
CA ASP A 13 67.10 -53.83 -12.51
C ASP A 13 66.73 -52.37 -12.85
N PRO A 14 67.58 -51.66 -13.61
CA PRO A 14 67.32 -50.23 -13.96
C PRO A 14 65.99 -50.03 -14.66
N LEU A 15 65.52 -51.05 -15.40
CA LEU A 15 64.18 -51.07 -16.00
C LEU A 15 63.08 -51.08 -14.96
N TYR A 16 63.20 -51.85 -13.93
CA TYR A 16 62.22 -51.93 -12.83
C TYR A 16 62.18 -50.63 -12.02
N GLU A 17 63.29 -49.99 -11.75
CA GLU A 17 63.32 -48.68 -11.08
C GLU A 17 62.73 -47.59 -11.99
N SER A 18 63.00 -47.60 -13.28
CA SER A 18 62.39 -46.66 -14.20
C SER A 18 60.89 -46.82 -14.32
N GLU A 19 60.42 -48.05 -14.40
CA GLU A 19 58.99 -48.37 -14.44
C GLU A 19 58.30 -47.99 -13.11
N LEU A 20 58.90 -48.23 -11.97
CA LEU A 20 58.38 -47.84 -10.67
C LEU A 20 58.35 -46.32 -10.48
N ARG A 21 59.37 -45.64 -11.00
CA ARG A 21 59.44 -44.16 -11.00
C ARG A 21 58.37 -43.55 -11.94
N PHE A 22 58.18 -44.14 -13.11
CA PHE A 22 57.16 -43.73 -14.03
C PHE A 22 55.73 -43.95 -13.45
N ARG A 23 55.45 -45.10 -12.87
CA ARG A 23 54.18 -45.40 -12.22
C ARG A 23 53.91 -44.45 -11.04
N ARG A 24 54.94 -44.09 -10.25
CA ARG A 24 54.83 -43.11 -9.19
C ARG A 24 54.53 -41.67 -9.72
N LEU A 25 55.21 -41.28 -10.78
CA LEU A 25 54.94 -39.96 -11.40
C LEU A 25 53.58 -39.90 -12.06
N ALA A 26 53.14 -40.95 -12.72
CA ALA A 26 51.81 -41.08 -13.29
C ALA A 26 50.71 -41.01 -12.19
N ALA A 27 50.97 -41.69 -11.04
CA ALA A 27 50.05 -41.63 -9.91
C ALA A 27 49.99 -40.26 -9.20
N LEU A 28 50.96 -39.38 -9.38
CA LEU A 28 50.97 -38.01 -8.90
C LEU A 28 50.24 -37.03 -9.83
N SER A 29 50.11 -37.38 -11.10
CA SER A 29 49.57 -36.49 -12.17
C SER A 29 48.23 -36.95 -12.72
N ALA A 30 47.78 -38.17 -12.43
CA ALA A 30 46.55 -38.75 -12.95
C ALA A 30 45.92 -39.73 -11.95
N ASP A 31 44.58 -39.83 -11.95
CA ASP A 31 43.83 -40.75 -11.09
C ASP A 31 43.86 -42.18 -11.61
N VAL A 32 43.98 -42.36 -12.91
CA VAL A 32 43.96 -43.65 -13.58
C VAL A 32 44.98 -43.66 -14.75
N TYR A 33 45.88 -44.66 -14.75
CA TYR A 33 46.67 -45.03 -15.90
C TYR A 33 46.02 -46.22 -16.58
N TRP A 34 45.99 -46.23 -17.95
CA TRP A 34 45.35 -47.28 -18.73
C TRP A 34 46.19 -47.66 -19.92
N GLU A 35 46.06 -48.92 -20.32
CA GLU A 35 46.71 -49.47 -21.52
C GLU A 35 45.69 -50.22 -22.37
N GLN A 36 45.87 -50.15 -23.72
CA GLN A 36 45.12 -50.90 -24.73
C GLN A 36 46.07 -51.66 -25.62
N ASP A 37 45.64 -52.85 -26.08
CA ASP A 37 46.36 -53.64 -27.02
C ASP A 37 46.25 -53.09 -28.46
N GLU A 38 46.87 -53.78 -29.43
CA GLU A 38 46.84 -53.45 -30.84
C GLU A 38 45.43 -53.52 -31.48
N THR A 39 44.47 -54.18 -30.79
CA THR A 39 43.05 -54.20 -31.18
C THR A 39 42.24 -53.15 -30.44
N LEU A 40 42.89 -52.24 -29.71
CA LEU A 40 42.31 -51.12 -28.97
C LEU A 40 41.43 -51.58 -27.80
N ARG A 41 41.68 -52.79 -27.24
CA ARG A 41 41.00 -53.29 -26.04
C ARG A 41 41.83 -52.98 -24.81
N PHE A 42 41.18 -52.59 -23.74
CA PHE A 42 41.86 -52.35 -22.45
C PHE A 42 42.49 -53.63 -21.91
N VAL A 43 43.76 -53.55 -21.59
CA VAL A 43 44.52 -54.67 -21.00
C VAL A 43 44.96 -54.41 -19.59
N SER A 44 45.10 -53.14 -19.18
CA SER A 44 45.59 -52.79 -17.86
C SER A 44 44.98 -51.46 -17.38
N PHE A 45 44.69 -51.40 -16.08
CA PHE A 45 44.37 -50.18 -15.35
C PHE A 45 45.18 -50.11 -14.07
N SER A 46 45.77 -48.96 -13.77
CA SER A 46 46.42 -48.68 -12.52
C SER A 46 45.74 -47.43 -11.90
N THR A 47 45.15 -47.58 -10.76
CA THR A 47 44.39 -46.46 -10.08
C THR A 47 45.20 -45.89 -8.93
N SER A 48 45.20 -44.59 -8.74
CA SER A 48 45.72 -43.93 -7.52
C SER A 48 44.80 -44.26 -6.35
N ARG A 49 45.33 -44.15 -5.10
CA ARG A 49 44.52 -44.37 -3.87
C ARG A 49 43.37 -43.35 -3.67
N SER A 50 43.44 -42.25 -4.35
CA SER A 50 42.45 -41.15 -4.31
C SER A 50 41.33 -41.25 -5.33
N SER A 51 41.42 -42.21 -6.27
CA SER A 51 40.43 -42.33 -7.35
C SER A 51 39.09 -42.86 -6.81
N HIS A 52 37.97 -42.18 -7.12
CA HIS A 52 36.61 -42.66 -6.86
C HIS A 52 36.22 -43.89 -7.70
N LEU A 53 37.11 -44.33 -8.61
CA LEU A 53 37.04 -45.61 -9.31
C LEU A 53 37.55 -46.70 -8.41
N GLY A 54 36.70 -47.47 -7.79
CA GLY A 54 37.08 -48.70 -7.11
C GLY A 54 37.71 -49.70 -8.14
N ARG A 55 38.66 -50.56 -7.66
CA ARG A 55 39.28 -51.61 -8.51
C ARG A 55 38.25 -52.48 -9.22
N SER A 56 37.13 -52.80 -8.58
CA SER A 56 36.04 -53.59 -9.19
C SER A 56 35.42 -52.94 -10.43
N SER A 57 35.43 -51.61 -10.51
CA SER A 57 34.87 -50.85 -11.63
C SER A 57 35.78 -50.86 -12.86
N THR A 58 37.09 -50.89 -12.67
CA THR A 58 38.09 -50.95 -13.80
C THR A 58 38.26 -52.37 -14.34
N ASP A 59 38.18 -53.38 -13.51
CA ASP A 59 38.30 -54.78 -13.95
C ASP A 59 37.23 -55.19 -14.96
N ARG A 60 36.03 -54.62 -14.86
CA ARG A 60 34.93 -54.85 -15.82
C ARG A 60 35.17 -54.21 -17.21
N LEU A 61 36.15 -53.34 -17.34
CA LEU A 61 36.48 -52.65 -18.59
C LEU A 61 37.56 -53.40 -19.34
N ILE A 62 38.30 -54.30 -18.74
CA ILE A 62 39.36 -55.14 -19.39
C ILE A 62 38.71 -55.97 -20.49
N GLY A 63 39.36 -56.04 -21.62
CA GLY A 63 38.91 -56.73 -22.82
C GLY A 63 37.89 -55.95 -23.68
N LYS A 64 37.41 -54.78 -23.22
CA LYS A 64 36.49 -53.94 -23.98
C LYS A 64 37.23 -52.82 -24.69
N THR A 65 36.68 -52.40 -25.84
CA THR A 65 37.08 -51.14 -26.46
C THR A 65 36.38 -49.96 -25.78
N ARG A 66 36.91 -48.75 -25.97
CA ARG A 66 36.34 -47.54 -25.33
C ARG A 66 34.90 -47.31 -25.73
N TRP A 67 34.51 -47.54 -26.96
CA TRP A 67 33.13 -47.31 -27.47
C TRP A 67 32.16 -48.45 -27.15
N GLU A 68 32.61 -49.58 -26.54
CA GLU A 68 31.75 -50.58 -25.95
C GLU A 68 31.31 -50.23 -24.54
N ILE A 69 31.92 -49.19 -23.93
CA ILE A 69 31.54 -48.66 -22.64
C ILE A 69 30.42 -47.60 -22.83
N PRO A 70 29.32 -47.66 -22.07
CA PRO A 70 28.22 -46.74 -22.20
C PRO A 70 28.59 -45.34 -21.64
N TYR A 71 29.01 -44.45 -22.48
CA TYR A 71 29.21 -43.03 -22.15
C TYR A 71 27.98 -42.20 -22.54
N LEU A 72 27.66 -41.18 -21.73
CA LEU A 72 26.46 -40.41 -21.86
C LEU A 72 26.59 -39.23 -22.84
N ASN A 73 27.80 -38.75 -23.02
CA ASN A 73 28.09 -37.52 -23.77
C ASN A 73 28.74 -37.78 -25.18
N MET A 74 28.78 -39.04 -25.63
CA MET A 74 29.39 -39.39 -26.90
C MET A 74 28.35 -39.88 -27.91
N THR A 75 28.29 -39.24 -29.04
CA THR A 75 27.43 -39.65 -30.18
C THR A 75 28.17 -40.66 -31.10
N GLY A 76 27.43 -41.26 -32.00
CA GLY A 76 28.03 -42.12 -33.03
C GLY A 76 29.08 -41.40 -33.91
N ALA A 77 28.87 -40.10 -34.17
CA ALA A 77 29.80 -39.28 -34.92
C ALA A 77 31.10 -39.00 -34.14
N ASP A 78 30.98 -38.71 -32.84
CA ASP A 78 32.12 -38.47 -31.93
C ASP A 78 32.99 -39.72 -31.84
N TRP A 79 32.36 -40.90 -31.73
CA TRP A 79 33.08 -42.17 -31.71
C TRP A 79 33.74 -42.48 -33.08
N ALA A 80 33.13 -42.10 -34.19
CA ALA A 80 33.72 -42.26 -35.51
C ALA A 80 34.98 -41.37 -35.64
N ALA A 81 34.89 -40.12 -35.21
CA ALA A 81 36.03 -39.20 -35.20
C ALA A 81 37.17 -39.69 -34.31
N HIS A 82 36.86 -40.12 -33.08
CA HIS A 82 37.86 -40.66 -32.16
C HIS A 82 38.54 -41.93 -32.71
N ARG A 83 37.77 -42.85 -33.31
CA ARG A 83 38.34 -44.05 -33.99
C ARG A 83 39.27 -43.69 -35.13
N ALA A 84 38.95 -42.68 -35.93
CA ALA A 84 39.83 -42.22 -37.01
C ALA A 84 41.20 -41.75 -36.49
N VAL A 85 41.24 -41.04 -35.35
CA VAL A 85 42.49 -40.63 -34.68
C VAL A 85 43.30 -41.84 -34.22
N LEU A 86 42.62 -42.82 -33.60
CA LEU A 86 43.29 -44.04 -33.12
C LEU A 86 43.79 -44.92 -34.28
N GLN A 87 43.06 -45.05 -35.38
CA GLN A 87 43.49 -45.78 -36.63
C GLN A 87 44.65 -45.09 -37.31
N ALA A 88 44.68 -43.74 -37.24
CA ALA A 88 45.85 -43.00 -37.79
C ALA A 88 47.06 -43.03 -36.84
N ARG A 89 46.99 -43.79 -35.74
CA ARG A 89 48.03 -43.91 -34.70
C ARG A 89 48.55 -42.57 -34.19
N GLN A 90 47.60 -41.59 -34.02
CA GLN A 90 47.93 -40.26 -33.52
C GLN A 90 47.59 -40.14 -32.02
N PRO A 91 48.35 -39.34 -31.26
CA PRO A 91 48.02 -39.06 -29.91
C PRO A 91 46.71 -38.26 -29.81
N PHE A 92 45.94 -38.46 -28.76
CA PHE A 92 44.76 -37.64 -28.43
C PHE A 92 44.89 -37.08 -27.02
N ARG A 93 44.34 -35.90 -26.82
CA ARG A 93 44.41 -35.20 -25.54
C ARG A 93 43.03 -34.66 -25.17
N ASP A 94 42.81 -34.59 -23.88
CA ASP A 94 41.67 -33.90 -23.26
C ASP A 94 40.28 -34.37 -23.74
N LEU A 95 40.15 -35.67 -24.09
CA LEU A 95 38.85 -36.25 -24.41
C LEU A 95 38.03 -36.41 -23.14
N GLU A 96 36.94 -35.64 -23.04
CA GLU A 96 36.05 -35.72 -21.88
C GLU A 96 34.96 -36.76 -22.09
N LEU A 97 34.82 -37.66 -21.11
CA LEU A 97 33.90 -38.79 -21.13
C LEU A 97 33.07 -38.81 -19.85
N CYS A 98 31.74 -38.93 -19.99
CA CYS A 98 30.80 -39.01 -18.90
C CYS A 98 30.10 -40.37 -18.86
N ARG A 99 30.03 -41.00 -17.69
CA ARG A 99 29.27 -42.26 -17.45
C ARG A 99 28.66 -42.31 -16.10
N TYR A 100 27.78 -43.29 -15.87
CA TYR A 100 27.34 -43.61 -14.49
C TYR A 100 28.36 -44.53 -13.80
N ASN A 101 28.64 -44.27 -12.52
CA ASN A 101 29.35 -45.22 -11.65
C ASN A 101 28.39 -46.32 -11.14
N GLU A 102 28.88 -47.25 -10.36
CA GLU A 102 28.09 -48.35 -9.79
C GLU A 102 26.98 -47.90 -8.81
N ARG A 103 27.12 -46.71 -8.23
CA ARG A 103 26.09 -46.07 -7.35
C ARG A 103 25.08 -45.23 -8.17
N GLY A 104 25.15 -45.22 -9.47
CA GLY A 104 24.27 -44.44 -10.34
C GLY A 104 24.59 -42.95 -10.37
N HIS A 105 25.75 -42.50 -9.89
CA HIS A 105 26.17 -41.09 -10.00
C HIS A 105 26.93 -40.86 -11.33
N LYS A 106 26.75 -39.71 -11.95
CA LYS A 106 27.53 -39.27 -13.10
C LYS A 106 28.97 -39.00 -12.68
N VAL A 107 29.92 -39.55 -13.44
CA VAL A 107 31.34 -39.31 -13.26
C VAL A 107 31.94 -38.87 -14.59
N TRP A 108 32.83 -37.89 -14.55
CA TRP A 108 33.48 -37.30 -15.68
C TRP A 108 34.96 -37.57 -15.67
N PHE A 109 35.49 -38.03 -16.78
CA PHE A 109 36.92 -38.29 -16.97
C PHE A 109 37.47 -37.48 -18.13
N ARG A 110 38.61 -36.87 -17.94
CA ARG A 110 39.41 -36.28 -18.98
C ARG A 110 40.52 -37.26 -19.32
N VAL A 111 40.51 -37.76 -20.55
CA VAL A 111 41.35 -38.85 -21.02
C VAL A 111 42.31 -38.39 -22.12
N SER A 112 43.59 -38.74 -21.96
CA SER A 112 44.64 -38.52 -22.97
C SER A 112 45.39 -39.80 -23.21
N GLY A 113 45.82 -40.03 -24.43
CA GLY A 113 46.54 -41.25 -24.82
C GLY A 113 47.50 -41.06 -25.95
N GLU A 114 48.55 -41.88 -25.97
CA GLU A 114 49.61 -41.91 -26.99
C GLU A 114 49.76 -43.33 -27.51
N PRO A 115 50.06 -43.48 -28.84
CA PRO A 115 50.33 -44.79 -29.42
C PRO A 115 51.69 -45.37 -28.93
N VAL A 116 51.70 -46.65 -28.70
CA VAL A 116 52.91 -47.39 -28.28
C VAL A 116 53.42 -48.23 -29.45
N PHE A 117 54.71 -48.17 -29.65
CA PHE A 117 55.40 -48.96 -30.69
C PHE A 117 56.51 -49.77 -30.02
N ASP A 118 56.80 -50.99 -30.59
CA ASP A 118 57.91 -51.76 -30.09
C ASP A 118 59.22 -51.28 -30.75
N GLY A 119 60.38 -51.93 -30.35
CA GLY A 119 61.70 -51.60 -30.88
C GLY A 119 61.86 -51.81 -32.38
N THR A 120 60.90 -52.46 -33.05
CA THR A 120 60.89 -52.68 -34.51
C THR A 120 59.96 -51.65 -35.22
N GLY A 121 59.28 -50.80 -34.51
CA GLY A 121 58.33 -49.86 -35.06
C GLY A 121 56.92 -50.45 -35.25
N ALA A 122 56.64 -51.65 -34.76
CA ALA A 122 55.34 -52.25 -34.89
C ALA A 122 54.40 -51.67 -33.76
N PHE A 123 53.17 -51.33 -34.14
CA PHE A 123 52.17 -50.78 -33.25
C PHE A 123 51.73 -51.83 -32.17
N LYS A 124 51.76 -51.46 -30.92
CA LYS A 124 51.42 -52.33 -29.77
C LYS A 124 50.16 -51.89 -29.03
N GLY A 125 49.58 -50.79 -29.39
CA GLY A 125 48.38 -50.27 -28.76
C GLY A 125 48.50 -48.83 -28.33
N TYR A 126 47.76 -48.47 -27.34
CA TYR A 126 47.76 -47.13 -26.73
C TYR A 126 48.02 -47.22 -25.24
N GLN A 127 48.72 -46.26 -24.70
CA GLN A 127 48.80 -45.98 -23.27
C GLN A 127 48.32 -44.57 -22.94
N GLY A 128 47.84 -44.35 -21.74
CA GLY A 128 47.39 -43.03 -21.39
C GLY A 128 46.92 -42.87 -19.92
N ILE A 129 46.44 -41.68 -19.69
CA ILE A 129 45.96 -41.27 -18.39
C ILE A 129 44.49 -40.81 -18.45
N ALA A 130 43.80 -41.00 -17.36
CA ALA A 130 42.47 -40.45 -17.13
C ALA A 130 42.44 -39.72 -15.79
N CYS A 131 42.02 -38.46 -15.79
CA CYS A 131 41.81 -37.67 -14.58
C CYS A 131 40.35 -37.59 -14.32
N ASP A 132 39.95 -37.79 -13.08
CA ASP A 132 38.58 -37.54 -12.61
C ASP A 132 38.37 -36.02 -12.54
N ILE A 133 37.47 -35.51 -13.34
CA ILE A 133 37.11 -34.09 -13.40
C ILE A 133 35.68 -33.84 -12.91
N THR A 134 35.10 -34.82 -12.19
CA THR A 134 33.70 -34.77 -11.72
C THR A 134 33.44 -33.56 -10.87
N GLU A 135 34.28 -33.31 -9.84
CA GLU A 135 34.13 -32.14 -8.95
C GLU A 135 34.28 -30.82 -9.70
N ARG A 136 35.25 -30.75 -10.63
CA ARG A 136 35.44 -29.56 -11.48
C ARG A 136 34.23 -29.29 -12.36
N ARG A 137 33.73 -30.29 -13.07
CA ARG A 137 32.53 -30.18 -13.90
C ARG A 137 31.31 -29.81 -13.09
N ARG A 138 31.16 -30.40 -11.91
CA ARG A 138 30.07 -30.07 -11.03
C ARG A 138 30.11 -28.61 -10.55
N ALA A 139 31.29 -28.12 -10.21
CA ALA A 139 31.46 -26.73 -9.83
C ALA A 139 31.20 -25.77 -11.02
N GLU A 140 31.56 -26.16 -12.26
CA GLU A 140 31.25 -25.39 -13.49
C GLU A 140 29.72 -25.31 -13.70
N GLU A 141 29.00 -26.44 -13.65
CA GLU A 141 27.53 -26.52 -13.78
C GLU A 141 26.81 -25.64 -12.73
N LEU A 142 27.24 -25.68 -11.47
CA LEU A 142 26.65 -24.87 -10.40
C LEU A 142 26.92 -23.37 -10.59
N ARG A 143 28.12 -22.99 -11.07
CA ARG A 143 28.40 -21.58 -11.42
C ARG A 143 27.56 -21.09 -12.58
N GLU A 144 27.35 -21.92 -13.61
CA GLU A 144 26.47 -21.59 -14.73
C GLU A 144 25.02 -21.37 -14.26
N LEU A 145 24.56 -22.19 -13.31
CA LEU A 145 23.27 -22.02 -12.67
C LEU A 145 23.18 -20.69 -11.90
N GLU A 146 24.19 -20.36 -11.08
CA GLU A 146 24.25 -19.07 -10.35
C GLU A 146 24.23 -17.87 -11.30
N HIS A 147 25.00 -17.92 -12.40
CA HIS A 147 25.00 -16.88 -13.42
C HIS A 147 23.65 -16.77 -14.13
N SER A 148 23.03 -17.91 -14.45
CA SER A 148 21.69 -17.93 -15.05
C SER A 148 20.66 -17.28 -14.14
N VAL A 149 20.66 -17.60 -12.85
CA VAL A 149 19.77 -16.99 -11.85
C VAL A 149 20.02 -15.49 -11.73
N THR A 150 21.29 -15.06 -11.68
CA THR A 150 21.62 -13.62 -11.61
C THR A 150 21.03 -12.86 -12.80
N ARG A 151 21.16 -13.42 -14.03
CA ARG A 151 20.59 -12.82 -15.24
C ARG A 151 19.05 -12.80 -15.20
N ILE A 152 18.42 -13.91 -14.82
CA ILE A 152 16.95 -13.98 -14.67
C ILE A 152 16.44 -12.88 -13.71
N LEU A 153 17.10 -12.69 -12.57
CA LEU A 153 16.71 -11.68 -11.58
C LEU A 153 16.93 -10.25 -12.09
N ALA A 154 17.98 -10.03 -12.92
CA ALA A 154 18.26 -8.71 -13.49
C ALA A 154 17.24 -8.31 -14.57
N ASP A 155 16.82 -9.25 -15.42
CA ASP A 155 15.96 -9.00 -16.59
C ASP A 155 14.46 -9.12 -16.28
N ALA A 156 14.08 -9.56 -15.06
CA ALA A 156 12.70 -9.85 -14.72
C ALA A 156 11.84 -8.59 -14.60
N GLU A 157 10.70 -8.56 -15.25
CA GLU A 157 9.70 -7.49 -15.17
C GLU A 157 8.92 -7.51 -13.83
N SER A 158 8.73 -8.69 -13.23
CA SER A 158 8.00 -8.87 -11.99
C SER A 158 8.62 -9.92 -11.08
N ALA A 159 8.33 -9.84 -9.78
CA ALA A 159 8.79 -10.83 -8.80
C ALA A 159 8.24 -12.24 -9.10
N SER A 160 7.00 -12.35 -9.57
CA SER A 160 6.36 -13.61 -9.94
C SER A 160 7.10 -14.27 -11.12
N ALA A 161 7.32 -13.54 -12.22
CA ALA A 161 8.03 -14.04 -13.41
C ALA A 161 9.48 -14.45 -13.09
N ALA A 162 10.16 -13.68 -12.23
CA ALA A 162 11.49 -14.00 -11.75
C ALA A 162 11.54 -15.34 -11.03
N LEU A 163 10.65 -15.50 -10.03
CA LEU A 163 10.59 -16.73 -9.22
C LEU A 163 10.26 -17.95 -10.06
N GLN A 164 9.28 -17.89 -10.96
CA GLN A 164 8.95 -18.98 -11.87
C GLN A 164 10.12 -19.38 -12.75
N SER A 165 10.82 -18.40 -13.32
CA SER A 165 11.99 -18.64 -14.19
C SER A 165 13.18 -19.23 -13.43
N VAL A 166 13.43 -18.76 -12.19
CA VAL A 166 14.46 -19.31 -11.31
C VAL A 166 14.12 -20.75 -10.92
N ILE A 167 12.89 -21.01 -10.47
CA ILE A 167 12.44 -22.36 -10.10
C ILE A 167 12.63 -23.31 -11.30
N ARG A 168 12.22 -22.88 -12.49
CA ARG A 168 12.40 -23.66 -13.71
C ARG A 168 13.87 -23.93 -14.00
N SER A 169 14.73 -22.91 -13.96
CA SER A 169 16.17 -23.06 -14.23
C SER A 169 16.82 -24.06 -13.27
N VAL A 170 16.48 -24.02 -11.99
CA VAL A 170 16.98 -25.00 -11.00
C VAL A 170 16.43 -26.40 -11.29
N CYS A 171 15.15 -26.54 -11.62
CA CYS A 171 14.56 -27.83 -11.97
C CYS A 171 15.20 -28.44 -13.23
N ASP A 172 15.36 -27.65 -14.28
CA ASP A 172 15.94 -28.11 -15.56
C ASP A 172 17.40 -28.53 -15.37
N THR A 173 18.22 -27.75 -14.66
CA THR A 173 19.64 -28.04 -14.42
C THR A 173 19.84 -29.22 -13.50
N GLU A 174 19.11 -29.27 -12.38
CA GLU A 174 19.28 -30.25 -11.34
C GLU A 174 18.39 -31.49 -11.52
N GLY A 175 17.46 -31.46 -12.49
CA GLY A 175 16.53 -32.56 -12.75
C GLY A 175 15.53 -32.79 -11.60
N TRP A 176 15.02 -31.72 -10.98
CA TRP A 176 13.87 -31.78 -10.08
C TRP A 176 12.58 -31.82 -10.88
N ASP A 177 11.56 -32.56 -10.42
CA ASP A 177 10.29 -32.66 -11.14
C ASP A 177 9.42 -31.43 -10.96
N CYS A 178 9.55 -30.72 -9.82
CA CYS A 178 8.89 -29.44 -9.56
C CYS A 178 9.60 -28.63 -8.47
N GLY A 179 9.25 -27.33 -8.46
CA GLY A 179 9.63 -26.39 -7.40
C GLY A 179 8.47 -25.49 -7.02
N ARG A 180 8.41 -25.09 -5.74
CA ARG A 180 7.33 -24.29 -5.14
C ARG A 180 7.93 -23.24 -4.22
N TYR A 181 7.46 -22.01 -4.33
CA TYR A 181 7.82 -20.92 -3.43
C TYR A 181 6.65 -20.60 -2.50
N PHE A 182 6.94 -20.58 -1.21
CA PHE A 182 6.02 -20.16 -0.16
C PHE A 182 6.54 -18.88 0.46
N ARG A 183 5.69 -17.83 0.48
CA ARG A 183 6.00 -16.53 1.07
C ARG A 183 5.57 -16.49 2.53
N VAL A 184 6.34 -15.83 3.38
CA VAL A 184 5.96 -15.51 4.75
C VAL A 184 4.89 -14.43 4.76
N ASP A 185 3.73 -14.74 5.35
CA ASP A 185 2.67 -13.81 5.73
C ASP A 185 2.90 -13.46 7.21
N ALA A 186 3.69 -12.42 7.46
CA ALA A 186 4.10 -12.05 8.80
C ALA A 186 2.92 -11.68 9.73
N PRO A 187 1.88 -10.91 9.28
CA PRO A 187 0.70 -10.64 10.09
C PRO A 187 -0.07 -11.89 10.50
N ALA A 188 -0.16 -12.89 9.61
CA ALA A 188 -0.88 -14.13 9.88
C ALA A 188 -0.01 -15.18 10.59
N GLY A 189 1.33 -15.02 10.59
CA GLY A 189 2.27 -16.01 11.11
C GLY A 189 2.27 -17.32 10.33
N LEU A 190 2.10 -17.27 9.02
CA LEU A 190 1.94 -18.42 8.13
C LEU A 190 2.83 -18.32 6.89
N LEU A 191 3.28 -19.48 6.39
CA LEU A 191 3.80 -19.60 5.02
C LEU A 191 2.63 -19.90 4.08
N ARG A 192 2.50 -19.11 3.01
CA ARG A 192 1.50 -19.31 1.96
C ARG A 192 2.14 -19.54 0.62
N PHE A 193 1.57 -20.44 -0.17
CA PHE A 193 2.00 -20.65 -1.55
C PHE A 193 1.90 -19.34 -2.35
N ALA A 194 2.92 -19.04 -3.11
CA ALA A 194 2.96 -17.87 -3.98
C ALA A 194 3.22 -18.25 -5.44
N GLU A 195 4.27 -19.05 -5.70
CA GLU A 195 4.67 -19.41 -7.07
C GLU A 195 5.11 -20.87 -7.14
N GLY A 196 5.02 -21.46 -8.34
CA GLY A 196 5.51 -22.81 -8.60
C GLY A 196 5.67 -23.13 -10.08
N TRP A 197 6.51 -24.13 -10.34
CA TRP A 197 6.73 -24.69 -11.66
C TRP A 197 6.81 -26.22 -11.59
N ALA A 198 6.37 -26.91 -12.63
CA ALA A 198 6.38 -28.36 -12.75
C ALA A 198 6.73 -28.79 -14.18
N ILE A 199 7.34 -29.95 -14.32
CA ILE A 199 7.51 -30.62 -15.62
C ILE A 199 6.15 -30.87 -16.28
N ALA A 200 6.16 -31.16 -17.59
CA ALA A 200 4.95 -31.45 -18.39
C ALA A 200 4.36 -32.84 -18.06
N ASP A 201 4.06 -33.08 -16.75
CA ASP A 201 3.42 -34.28 -16.24
C ASP A 201 2.15 -33.88 -15.48
N PRO A 202 0.95 -34.37 -15.87
CA PRO A 202 -0.30 -33.96 -15.26
C PRO A 202 -0.43 -34.25 -13.75
N ALA A 203 0.28 -35.29 -13.25
CA ALA A 203 0.24 -35.62 -11.83
C ALA A 203 1.08 -34.61 -11.03
N ILE A 204 2.25 -34.24 -11.50
CA ILE A 204 3.12 -33.24 -10.88
C ILE A 204 2.49 -31.84 -10.95
N GLN A 205 1.88 -31.48 -12.09
CA GLN A 205 1.18 -30.21 -12.23
C GLN A 205 0.04 -30.07 -11.21
N ARG A 206 -0.79 -31.10 -11.06
CA ARG A 206 -1.86 -31.14 -10.03
C ARG A 206 -1.29 -31.05 -8.60
N PHE A 207 -0.12 -31.64 -8.35
CA PHE A 207 0.54 -31.53 -7.05
C PHE A 207 0.95 -30.10 -6.73
N VAL A 208 1.52 -29.38 -7.70
CA VAL A 208 1.86 -27.96 -7.54
C VAL A 208 0.60 -27.11 -7.37
N GLU A 209 -0.45 -27.40 -8.12
CA GLU A 209 -1.72 -26.66 -8.05
C GLU A 209 -2.42 -26.80 -6.69
N ARG A 210 -2.49 -28.03 -6.15
CA ARG A 210 -3.00 -28.27 -4.78
C ARG A 210 -2.20 -27.56 -3.69
N SER A 211 -0.94 -27.20 -3.97
CA SER A 211 -0.12 -26.45 -3.02
C SER A 211 -0.63 -25.02 -2.76
N ARG A 212 -1.52 -24.48 -3.58
CA ARG A 212 -2.18 -23.18 -3.38
C ARG A 212 -3.03 -23.12 -2.12
N GLU A 213 -3.55 -24.28 -1.69
CA GLU A 213 -4.36 -24.41 -0.48
C GLU A 213 -3.53 -24.66 0.78
N LEU A 214 -2.23 -25.00 0.60
CA LEU A 214 -1.36 -25.33 1.71
C LEU A 214 -0.88 -24.09 2.44
N VAL A 215 -0.92 -24.16 3.76
CA VAL A 215 -0.31 -23.21 4.68
C VAL A 215 0.56 -23.97 5.70
N TYR A 216 1.65 -23.34 6.12
CA TYR A 216 2.52 -23.95 7.14
C TYR A 216 2.77 -22.96 8.26
N ARG A 217 2.82 -23.50 9.49
CA ARG A 217 3.28 -22.76 10.66
C ARG A 217 4.80 -22.98 10.88
N PRO A 218 5.47 -22.10 11.63
CA PRO A 218 6.89 -22.31 11.96
C PRO A 218 7.12 -23.68 12.60
N GLY A 219 8.03 -24.47 12.01
CA GLY A 219 8.34 -25.83 12.46
C GLY A 219 7.39 -26.94 11.98
N GLU A 220 6.38 -26.62 11.16
CA GLU A 220 5.45 -27.59 10.61
C GLU A 220 5.94 -28.13 9.26
N GLY A 221 6.19 -29.45 9.20
CA GLY A 221 6.73 -30.11 8.02
C GLY A 221 8.12 -29.59 7.62
N LEU A 222 8.61 -29.96 6.44
CA LEU A 222 9.94 -29.55 5.98
C LEU A 222 10.01 -28.04 5.71
N SER A 223 8.96 -27.47 5.11
CA SER A 223 8.93 -26.03 4.78
C SER A 223 8.85 -25.15 6.02
N GLY A 224 7.99 -25.48 6.98
CA GLY A 224 7.91 -24.77 8.25
C GLY A 224 9.16 -24.94 9.12
N LEU A 225 9.85 -26.11 9.01
CA LEU A 225 11.12 -26.35 9.68
C LEU A 225 12.21 -25.44 9.11
N ALA A 226 12.39 -25.42 7.79
CA ALA A 226 13.34 -24.52 7.12
C ALA A 226 13.08 -23.03 7.43
N TRP A 227 11.81 -22.64 7.52
CA TRP A 227 11.44 -21.28 7.95
C TRP A 227 11.86 -21.01 9.40
N LYS A 228 11.60 -21.93 10.33
CA LYS A 228 11.89 -21.75 11.75
C LYS A 228 13.39 -21.71 12.05
N THR A 229 14.16 -22.58 11.36
CA THR A 229 15.60 -22.71 11.61
C THR A 229 16.44 -21.72 10.81
N GLY A 230 15.91 -21.23 9.67
CA GLY A 230 16.71 -20.47 8.71
C GLY A 230 17.74 -21.30 7.96
N GLU A 231 17.67 -22.64 8.03
CA GLU A 231 18.62 -23.57 7.43
C GLU A 231 17.97 -24.44 6.35
N PRO A 232 18.72 -24.87 5.31
CA PRO A 232 18.24 -25.83 4.34
C PRO A 232 17.86 -27.17 4.96
N VAL A 233 16.79 -27.78 4.48
CA VAL A 233 16.31 -29.09 4.93
C VAL A 233 16.24 -30.03 3.74
N TRP A 234 16.99 -31.15 3.82
CA TRP A 234 16.99 -32.19 2.81
C TRP A 234 16.30 -33.45 3.35
N ALA A 235 15.41 -34.03 2.56
CA ALA A 235 14.76 -35.29 2.79
C ALA A 235 14.99 -36.23 1.60
N PRO A 236 15.89 -37.24 1.71
CA PRO A 236 16.13 -38.20 0.65
C PRO A 236 14.88 -38.99 0.27
N ASP A 237 14.04 -39.32 1.26
CA ASP A 237 12.73 -39.95 1.07
C ASP A 237 11.68 -39.30 1.98
N VAL A 238 10.94 -38.38 1.45
CA VAL A 238 9.92 -37.59 2.17
C VAL A 238 8.78 -38.46 2.74
N VAL A 239 8.53 -39.62 2.13
CA VAL A 239 7.47 -40.54 2.57
C VAL A 239 7.79 -41.14 3.92
N ASN A 240 9.06 -41.49 4.14
CA ASN A 240 9.55 -42.11 5.34
C ASN A 240 10.23 -41.14 6.32
N ASP A 241 10.39 -39.87 5.96
CA ASP A 241 11.01 -38.86 6.80
C ASP A 241 10.09 -38.48 7.98
N PRO A 242 10.52 -38.65 9.24
CA PRO A 242 9.71 -38.32 10.41
C PRO A 242 9.40 -36.81 10.53
N ARG A 243 10.25 -35.97 9.96
CA ARG A 243 10.06 -34.50 9.92
C ARG A 243 8.87 -34.08 9.02
N SER A 244 8.54 -34.91 8.02
CA SER A 244 7.40 -34.68 7.11
C SER A 244 6.06 -35.11 7.73
N SER A 245 6.06 -35.82 8.87
CA SER A 245 4.91 -36.56 9.40
C SER A 245 3.79 -35.71 10.00
N LYS A 246 4.02 -34.44 10.29
CA LYS A 246 3.03 -33.54 10.90
C LYS A 246 1.99 -32.96 9.92
N SER A 247 2.18 -33.10 8.62
CA SER A 247 1.22 -32.65 7.61
C SER A 247 0.59 -33.85 6.88
N ALA A 248 -0.57 -34.29 7.36
CA ALA A 248 -1.30 -35.42 6.78
C ALA A 248 -1.59 -35.22 5.27
N VAL A 249 -1.87 -33.99 4.85
CA VAL A 249 -2.17 -33.63 3.45
C VAL A 249 -0.97 -33.85 2.53
N ASN A 250 0.25 -33.54 2.99
CA ASN A 250 1.48 -33.74 2.21
C ASN A 250 1.84 -35.23 2.06
N LYS A 251 1.63 -36.06 3.09
CA LYS A 251 1.89 -37.50 3.01
C LYS A 251 1.00 -38.22 2.00
N ILE A 252 -0.26 -37.87 1.96
CA ILE A 252 -1.22 -38.49 1.04
C ILE A 252 -0.86 -38.11 -0.39
N GLY A 253 -0.66 -36.81 -0.67
CA GLY A 253 -0.28 -36.32 -2.00
C GLY A 253 1.08 -36.87 -2.47
N SER A 254 2.09 -36.95 -1.62
CA SER A 254 3.41 -37.50 -1.97
C SER A 254 3.35 -38.98 -2.30
N ARG A 255 2.58 -39.77 -1.54
CA ARG A 255 2.39 -41.22 -1.79
C ARG A 255 1.64 -41.50 -3.08
N GLU A 256 0.56 -40.76 -3.34
CA GLU A 256 -0.26 -40.94 -4.55
C GLU A 256 0.48 -40.61 -5.84
N ILE A 257 1.39 -39.63 -5.78
CA ILE A 257 2.13 -39.11 -6.95
C ILE A 257 3.53 -39.71 -7.07
N GLY A 258 4.02 -40.39 -5.99
CA GLY A 258 5.32 -41.03 -5.96
C GLY A 258 6.47 -40.03 -5.71
N ILE A 259 6.23 -38.94 -5.01
CA ILE A 259 7.30 -38.01 -4.61
C ILE A 259 8.12 -38.64 -3.46
N HIS A 260 9.43 -38.77 -3.67
CA HIS A 260 10.39 -39.26 -2.71
C HIS A 260 11.36 -38.19 -2.25
N GLY A 261 12.20 -37.67 -3.14
CA GLY A 261 13.19 -36.65 -2.81
C GLY A 261 12.54 -35.28 -2.57
N SER A 262 12.93 -34.59 -1.50
CA SER A 262 12.55 -33.19 -1.27
C SER A 262 13.73 -32.40 -0.73
N PHE A 263 13.90 -31.21 -1.27
CA PHE A 263 14.87 -30.23 -0.84
C PHE A 263 14.21 -28.89 -0.59
N VAL A 264 14.38 -28.35 0.59
CA VAL A 264 13.74 -27.11 1.05
C VAL A 264 14.82 -26.16 1.54
N PHE A 265 14.81 -24.93 1.08
CA PHE A 265 15.73 -23.92 1.59
C PHE A 265 15.06 -22.57 1.81
N PRO A 266 15.51 -21.84 2.85
CA PRO A 266 14.96 -20.53 3.17
C PRO A 266 15.49 -19.45 2.21
N ILE A 267 14.61 -18.53 1.84
CA ILE A 267 14.97 -17.27 1.19
C ILE A 267 15.12 -16.24 2.30
N ALA A 268 16.36 -15.87 2.58
CA ALA A 268 16.65 -14.90 3.64
C ALA A 268 17.07 -13.54 3.07
N SER A 269 16.71 -12.49 3.79
CA SER A 269 17.21 -11.14 3.53
C SER A 269 17.43 -10.41 4.85
N SER A 270 18.62 -9.83 5.04
CA SER A 270 19.01 -9.16 6.29
C SER A 270 18.84 -10.02 7.55
N GLY A 271 19.11 -11.33 7.43
CA GLY A 271 19.03 -12.28 8.56
C GLY A 271 17.62 -12.80 8.87
N GLU A 272 16.59 -12.37 8.13
CA GLU A 272 15.21 -12.81 8.30
C GLU A 272 14.76 -13.65 7.12
N THR A 273 14.06 -14.75 7.36
CA THR A 273 13.48 -15.61 6.31
C THR A 273 12.17 -14.96 5.82
N ILE A 274 12.15 -14.57 4.56
CA ILE A 274 10.99 -13.94 3.88
C ILE A 274 10.16 -14.93 3.06
N GLY A 275 10.70 -16.12 2.85
CA GLY A 275 10.03 -17.20 2.14
C GLY A 275 10.85 -18.47 2.13
N VAL A 276 10.30 -19.51 1.52
CA VAL A 276 10.92 -20.83 1.44
C VAL A 276 10.71 -21.40 0.04
N LEU A 277 11.78 -21.89 -0.60
CA LEU A 277 11.71 -22.67 -1.82
C LEU A 277 11.78 -24.17 -1.50
N ASN A 278 10.89 -24.93 -2.12
CA ASN A 278 10.77 -26.39 -1.92
C ASN A 278 10.80 -27.08 -3.29
N PHE A 279 11.81 -27.90 -3.54
CA PHE A 279 11.94 -28.76 -4.71
C PHE A 279 11.56 -30.19 -4.38
N ALA A 280 10.97 -30.88 -5.33
CA ALA A 280 10.53 -32.25 -5.16
C ALA A 280 10.83 -33.11 -6.37
N SER A 281 11.14 -34.41 -6.14
CA SER A 281 11.45 -35.40 -7.17
C SER A 281 10.81 -36.75 -6.83
N ARG A 282 10.42 -37.50 -7.88
CA ARG A 282 9.99 -38.90 -7.76
C ARG A 282 11.15 -39.85 -7.41
N LYS A 283 12.39 -39.42 -7.61
CA LYS A 283 13.56 -40.23 -7.26
C LYS A 283 14.08 -39.83 -5.90
N PRO A 284 14.45 -40.79 -5.05
CA PRO A 284 15.24 -40.49 -3.84
C PRO A 284 16.53 -39.76 -4.24
N ARG A 285 16.97 -38.81 -3.42
CA ARG A 285 18.16 -38.00 -3.67
C ARG A 285 18.94 -37.76 -2.41
N GLU A 286 20.23 -38.16 -2.43
CA GLU A 286 21.13 -37.88 -1.32
C GLU A 286 21.59 -36.41 -1.30
N PRO A 287 21.85 -35.85 -0.11
CA PRO A 287 22.37 -34.51 0.04
C PRO A 287 23.71 -34.33 -0.65
N GLU A 288 23.87 -33.21 -1.35
CA GLU A 288 25.10 -32.83 -2.03
C GLU A 288 25.59 -31.47 -1.49
N GLU A 289 26.78 -31.46 -0.87
CA GLU A 289 27.30 -30.27 -0.17
C GLU A 289 27.54 -29.07 -1.11
N GLN A 290 28.06 -29.32 -2.31
CA GLN A 290 28.30 -28.26 -3.31
C GLN A 290 26.98 -27.62 -3.76
N LEU A 291 25.93 -28.41 -3.96
CA LEU A 291 24.60 -27.91 -4.29
C LEU A 291 24.01 -27.09 -3.16
N LEU A 292 24.17 -27.51 -1.91
CA LEU A 292 23.71 -26.76 -0.72
C LEU A 292 24.35 -25.38 -0.64
N GLN A 293 25.65 -25.27 -0.93
CA GLN A 293 26.38 -23.99 -0.96
C GLN A 293 25.87 -23.08 -2.07
N ALA A 294 25.76 -23.58 -3.31
CA ALA A 294 25.27 -22.80 -4.46
C ALA A 294 23.83 -22.31 -4.24
N ILE A 295 22.96 -23.17 -3.73
CA ILE A 295 21.55 -22.82 -3.46
C ILE A 295 21.44 -21.79 -2.33
N THR A 296 22.32 -21.82 -1.34
CA THR A 296 22.36 -20.79 -0.30
C THR A 296 22.69 -19.41 -0.88
N ALA A 297 23.66 -19.35 -1.80
CA ALA A 297 23.99 -18.13 -2.54
C ALA A 297 22.82 -17.64 -3.41
N ILE A 298 22.19 -18.55 -4.14
CA ILE A 298 20.98 -18.27 -4.94
C ILE A 298 19.84 -17.74 -4.05
N GLY A 299 19.62 -18.36 -2.90
CA GLY A 299 18.60 -17.94 -1.94
C GLY A 299 18.82 -16.52 -1.44
N ALA A 300 20.05 -16.12 -1.16
CA ALA A 300 20.41 -14.77 -0.76
C ALA A 300 20.15 -13.75 -1.90
N GLN A 301 20.51 -14.08 -3.15
CA GLN A 301 20.23 -13.23 -4.32
C GLN A 301 18.73 -13.02 -4.54
N ILE A 302 17.93 -14.09 -4.45
CA ILE A 302 16.47 -13.99 -4.56
C ILE A 302 15.91 -13.12 -3.42
N GLY A 303 16.38 -13.30 -2.20
CA GLY A 303 15.95 -12.53 -1.05
C GLY A 303 16.22 -11.03 -1.21
N GLN A 304 17.41 -10.67 -1.68
CA GLN A 304 17.79 -9.30 -1.96
C GLN A 304 16.92 -8.69 -3.09
N PHE A 305 16.70 -9.44 -4.17
CA PHE A 305 15.85 -9.01 -5.28
C PHE A 305 14.40 -8.74 -4.81
N LEU A 306 13.80 -9.67 -4.08
CA LEU A 306 12.42 -9.54 -3.60
C LEU A 306 12.26 -8.33 -2.66
N ARG A 307 13.20 -8.11 -1.73
CA ARG A 307 13.17 -6.93 -0.87
C ARG A 307 13.31 -5.62 -1.65
N ARG A 308 14.22 -5.57 -2.61
CA ARG A 308 14.40 -4.39 -3.45
C ARG A 308 13.12 -4.04 -4.19
N ARG A 309 12.48 -5.03 -4.83
CA ARG A 309 11.20 -4.84 -5.55
C ARG A 309 10.09 -4.35 -4.61
N GLN A 310 9.96 -4.94 -3.44
CA GLN A 310 8.98 -4.52 -2.45
C GLN A 310 9.22 -3.08 -1.98
N ALA A 311 10.47 -2.70 -1.73
CA ALA A 311 10.83 -1.33 -1.36
C ALA A 311 10.55 -0.32 -2.49
N ASP A 312 10.83 -0.69 -3.76
CA ASP A 312 10.54 0.17 -4.92
C ASP A 312 9.03 0.38 -5.11
N GLU A 313 8.21 -0.68 -4.98
CA GLU A 313 6.74 -0.58 -5.03
C GLU A 313 6.19 0.32 -3.90
N GLN A 314 6.69 0.13 -2.68
CA GLN A 314 6.30 0.95 -1.54
C GLN A 314 6.69 2.43 -1.75
N ARG A 315 7.89 2.68 -2.27
CA ARG A 315 8.35 4.04 -2.58
C ARG A 315 7.48 4.71 -3.61
N GLN A 316 7.14 4.03 -4.72
CA GLN A 316 6.26 4.57 -5.75
C GLN A 316 4.88 4.92 -5.19
N LEU A 317 4.32 4.07 -4.33
CA LEU A 317 3.05 4.35 -3.67
C LEU A 317 3.13 5.59 -2.79
N LEU A 318 4.18 5.72 -1.99
CA LEU A 318 4.39 6.89 -1.11
C LEU A 318 4.64 8.18 -1.91
N GLU A 319 5.42 8.13 -2.98
CA GLU A 319 5.66 9.26 -3.88
C GLU A 319 4.35 9.75 -4.52
N ALA A 320 3.49 8.83 -4.98
CA ALA A 320 2.17 9.18 -5.51
C ALA A 320 1.27 9.83 -4.45
N GLN A 321 1.27 9.31 -3.22
CA GLN A 321 0.53 9.90 -2.10
C GLN A 321 1.04 11.28 -1.72
N LEU A 322 2.36 11.48 -1.68
CA LEU A 322 3.00 12.76 -1.39
C LEU A 322 2.65 13.80 -2.46
N HIS A 323 2.75 13.43 -3.73
CA HIS A 323 2.39 14.32 -4.83
C HIS A 323 0.93 14.77 -4.76
N GLN A 324 0.02 13.85 -4.46
CA GLN A 324 -1.39 14.15 -4.27
C GLN A 324 -1.62 15.09 -3.08
N ALA A 325 -0.92 14.87 -1.96
CA ALA A 325 -1.01 15.73 -0.78
C ALA A 325 -0.48 17.14 -1.05
N GLN A 326 0.64 17.28 -1.75
CA GLN A 326 1.22 18.58 -2.14
C GLN A 326 0.28 19.36 -3.08
N LYS A 327 -0.34 18.69 -4.06
CA LYS A 327 -1.34 19.29 -4.95
C LYS A 327 -2.54 19.83 -4.15
N MET A 328 -3.00 19.06 -3.16
CA MET A 328 -4.11 19.46 -2.30
C MET A 328 -3.75 20.67 -1.43
N GLN A 329 -2.55 20.67 -0.85
CA GLN A 329 -2.05 21.79 -0.05
C GLN A 329 -1.94 23.10 -0.86
N ALA A 330 -1.44 23.03 -2.09
CA ALA A 330 -1.36 24.20 -2.98
C ALA A 330 -2.74 24.76 -3.31
N ILE A 331 -3.70 23.89 -3.64
CA ILE A 331 -5.11 24.28 -3.88
C ILE A 331 -5.69 24.92 -2.62
N GLY A 332 -5.43 24.36 -1.44
CA GLY A 332 -5.89 24.87 -0.16
C GLY A 332 -5.41 26.29 0.13
N THR A 333 -4.15 26.56 -0.09
CA THR A 333 -3.55 27.89 0.14
C THR A 333 -4.14 28.93 -0.81
N LEU A 334 -4.21 28.62 -2.11
CA LEU A 334 -4.79 29.53 -3.12
C LEU A 334 -6.28 29.78 -2.87
N ALA A 335 -7.05 28.73 -2.58
CA ALA A 335 -8.47 28.85 -2.33
C ALA A 335 -8.78 29.74 -1.12
N THR A 336 -7.93 29.72 -0.08
CA THR A 336 -8.11 30.57 1.10
C THR A 336 -7.94 32.06 0.79
N GLY A 337 -6.88 32.44 0.06
CA GLY A 337 -6.62 33.84 -0.33
C GLY A 337 -7.74 34.38 -1.22
N ILE A 338 -8.08 33.63 -2.27
CA ILE A 338 -9.12 33.98 -3.21
C ILE A 338 -10.49 34.11 -2.52
N ALA A 339 -10.83 33.16 -1.66
CA ALA A 339 -12.12 33.18 -0.99
C ALA A 339 -12.29 34.36 -0.01
N HIS A 340 -11.20 34.81 0.62
CA HIS A 340 -11.23 36.00 1.46
C HIS A 340 -11.60 37.25 0.65
N GLU A 341 -11.00 37.44 -0.51
CA GLU A 341 -11.34 38.57 -1.41
C GLU A 341 -12.78 38.49 -1.93
N PHE A 342 -13.22 37.30 -2.39
CA PHE A 342 -14.60 37.10 -2.83
C PHE A 342 -15.63 37.40 -1.73
N ASN A 343 -15.36 36.95 -0.49
CA ASN A 343 -16.25 37.21 0.63
C ASN A 343 -16.34 38.71 0.96
N ASN A 344 -15.28 39.49 0.78
CA ASN A 344 -15.28 40.94 0.96
C ASN A 344 -16.19 41.64 -0.09
N VAL A 345 -16.03 41.26 -1.36
CA VAL A 345 -16.87 41.79 -2.45
C VAL A 345 -18.35 41.43 -2.26
N LEU A 346 -18.63 40.15 -1.94
CA LEU A 346 -20.02 39.70 -1.74
C LEU A 346 -20.72 40.38 -0.55
N ARG A 347 -19.99 40.68 0.53
CA ARG A 347 -20.51 41.43 1.66
C ARG A 347 -20.91 42.84 1.27
N ALA A 348 -20.06 43.54 0.52
CA ALA A 348 -20.38 44.87 0.03
C ALA A 348 -21.63 44.87 -0.87
N ILE A 349 -21.75 43.85 -1.75
CA ILE A 349 -22.92 43.70 -2.63
C ILE A 349 -24.18 43.44 -1.78
N LEU A 350 -24.16 42.47 -0.85
CA LEU A 350 -25.30 42.11 -0.01
C LEU A 350 -25.74 43.28 0.89
N ALA A 351 -24.80 44.05 1.46
CA ALA A 351 -25.10 45.21 2.26
C ALA A 351 -25.79 46.32 1.44
N ASN A 352 -25.36 46.56 0.19
CA ASN A 352 -26.01 47.53 -0.70
C ASN A 352 -27.37 47.03 -1.22
N VAL A 353 -27.52 45.74 -1.49
CA VAL A 353 -28.82 45.12 -1.83
C VAL A 353 -29.82 45.27 -0.68
N GLU A 354 -29.42 45.08 0.56
CA GLU A 354 -30.28 45.28 1.74
C GLU A 354 -30.74 46.76 1.86
N LEU A 355 -29.81 47.70 1.67
CA LEU A 355 -30.14 49.13 1.63
C LEU A 355 -31.11 49.50 0.49
N ALA A 356 -30.82 49.02 -0.71
CA ALA A 356 -31.69 49.26 -1.86
C ALA A 356 -33.10 48.67 -1.68
N ARG A 357 -33.20 47.51 -1.00
CA ARG A 357 -34.48 46.88 -0.64
C ARG A 357 -35.27 47.68 0.37
N MET A 358 -34.60 48.35 1.33
CA MET A 358 -35.23 49.22 2.34
C MET A 358 -35.68 50.54 1.68
N ASP A 359 -34.97 51.05 0.69
CA ASP A 359 -35.28 52.32 0.03
C ASP A 359 -36.30 52.21 -1.12
N ALA A 360 -36.48 51.02 -1.69
CA ALA A 360 -37.40 50.80 -2.82
C ALA A 360 -38.88 50.76 -2.36
N PRO A 361 -39.80 51.52 -3.00
CA PRO A 361 -41.23 51.43 -2.76
C PRO A 361 -41.76 50.00 -2.97
N ALA A 362 -42.81 49.61 -2.23
CA ALA A 362 -43.30 48.22 -2.18
C ALA A 362 -43.81 47.70 -3.56
N GLU A 363 -44.26 48.59 -4.45
CA GLU A 363 -44.84 48.24 -5.76
C GLU A 363 -43.93 48.55 -6.96
N HIS A 364 -42.62 48.73 -6.79
CA HIS A 364 -41.72 49.14 -7.87
C HIS A 364 -40.98 47.94 -8.49
N ALA A 365 -40.90 47.90 -9.85
CA ALA A 365 -40.20 46.86 -10.62
C ALA A 365 -38.72 46.67 -10.22
N VAL A 366 -38.10 47.69 -9.61
CA VAL A 366 -36.74 47.66 -9.09
C VAL A 366 -36.59 46.60 -7.95
N ARG A 367 -37.67 46.32 -7.21
CA ARG A 367 -37.64 45.36 -6.09
C ARG A 367 -37.39 43.95 -6.55
N GLU A 368 -37.94 43.55 -7.68
CA GLU A 368 -37.69 42.24 -8.30
C GLU A 368 -36.22 42.10 -8.72
N SER A 369 -35.63 43.16 -9.29
CA SER A 369 -34.20 43.18 -9.64
C SER A 369 -33.31 43.09 -8.40
N ILE A 370 -33.65 43.75 -7.30
CA ILE A 370 -32.92 43.68 -6.04
C ILE A 370 -33.01 42.26 -5.45
N GLU A 371 -34.16 41.59 -5.49
CA GLU A 371 -34.32 40.22 -5.03
C GLU A 371 -33.49 39.21 -5.83
N GLU A 372 -33.40 39.42 -7.15
CA GLU A 372 -32.55 38.58 -8.02
C GLU A 372 -31.06 38.78 -7.72
N ILE A 373 -30.59 40.00 -7.47
CA ILE A 373 -29.21 40.29 -7.07
C ILE A 373 -28.92 39.69 -5.70
N ASP A 374 -29.85 39.76 -4.74
CA ASP A 374 -29.70 39.11 -3.41
C ASP A 374 -29.53 37.59 -3.57
N LYS A 375 -30.43 36.95 -4.33
CA LYS A 375 -30.36 35.51 -4.60
C LYS A 375 -29.02 35.10 -5.28
N ALA A 376 -28.59 35.88 -6.28
CA ALA A 376 -27.33 35.62 -6.98
C ALA A 376 -26.10 35.74 -6.03
N SER A 377 -26.08 36.78 -5.20
CA SER A 377 -25.01 37.06 -4.25
C SER A 377 -24.93 35.99 -3.15
N ARG A 378 -26.07 35.51 -2.66
CA ARG A 378 -26.13 34.39 -1.71
C ARG A 378 -25.62 33.08 -2.33
N ARG A 379 -25.99 32.79 -3.58
CA ARG A 379 -25.47 31.62 -4.31
C ARG A 379 -23.95 31.69 -4.46
N ALA A 380 -23.40 32.84 -4.84
CA ALA A 380 -21.96 33.05 -4.98
C ALA A 380 -21.25 32.87 -3.65
N ARG A 381 -21.78 33.37 -2.54
CA ARG A 381 -21.28 33.17 -1.20
C ARG A 381 -21.22 31.67 -0.83
N ASP A 382 -22.28 30.91 -1.12
CA ASP A 382 -22.35 29.48 -0.81
C ASP A 382 -21.32 28.67 -1.63
N ILE A 383 -21.01 29.07 -2.87
CA ILE A 383 -19.98 28.50 -3.70
C ILE A 383 -18.59 28.74 -3.08
N VAL A 384 -18.30 29.96 -2.66
CA VAL A 384 -17.04 30.33 -2.02
C VAL A 384 -16.83 29.56 -0.72
N GLN A 385 -17.88 29.40 0.09
CA GLN A 385 -17.82 28.58 1.32
C GLN A 385 -17.53 27.10 1.04
N ARG A 386 -18.12 26.54 -0.01
CA ARG A 386 -17.82 25.16 -0.42
C ARG A 386 -16.39 24.98 -0.89
N ILE A 387 -15.82 25.96 -1.59
CA ILE A 387 -14.40 25.95 -1.99
C ILE A 387 -13.49 26.01 -0.76
N LEU A 388 -13.80 26.87 0.22
CA LEU A 388 -13.05 26.95 1.48
C LEU A 388 -13.10 25.66 2.30
N ALA A 389 -14.28 25.06 2.42
CA ALA A 389 -14.46 23.81 3.13
C ALA A 389 -13.69 22.64 2.51
N PHE A 390 -13.49 22.67 1.19
CA PHE A 390 -12.66 21.70 0.48
C PHE A 390 -11.16 21.96 0.68
N ALA A 391 -10.76 23.24 0.72
CA ALA A 391 -9.37 23.67 0.72
C ALA A 391 -8.66 23.56 2.08
N ARG A 392 -9.40 23.61 3.17
CA ARG A 392 -8.89 23.44 4.55
C ARG A 392 -9.72 22.38 5.27
N PRO A 393 -9.21 21.17 5.42
CA PRO A 393 -9.75 20.28 6.45
C PRO A 393 -9.47 20.96 7.81
N GLN A 394 -10.51 21.51 8.44
CA GLN A 394 -10.42 21.92 9.83
C GLN A 394 -10.09 20.70 10.68
N PRO A 395 -9.22 20.79 11.69
CA PRO A 395 -9.07 19.72 12.66
C PRO A 395 -10.44 19.39 13.23
N ALA A 396 -10.93 18.17 12.90
CA ALA A 396 -12.27 17.73 13.25
C ALA A 396 -12.42 17.77 14.78
N GLN A 397 -13.40 18.50 15.29
CA GLN A 397 -13.79 18.40 16.71
C GLN A 397 -14.55 17.09 16.90
N ARG A 398 -13.80 15.99 17.02
CA ARG A 398 -14.39 14.67 17.17
C ARG A 398 -15.05 14.54 18.55
N ARG A 399 -16.36 14.34 18.55
CA ARG A 399 -17.17 14.01 19.73
C ARG A 399 -18.02 12.79 19.45
N ARG A 400 -18.57 12.19 20.49
CA ARG A 400 -19.56 11.12 20.32
C ARG A 400 -20.82 11.68 19.68
N LEU A 401 -21.29 11.04 18.61
CA LEU A 401 -22.40 11.50 17.79
C LEU A 401 -23.37 10.35 17.54
N CYS A 402 -24.65 10.66 17.65
CA CYS A 402 -25.73 9.80 17.18
C CYS A 402 -26.08 10.19 15.73
N LEU A 403 -25.81 9.30 14.76
CA LEU A 403 -26.08 9.57 13.35
C LEU A 403 -27.55 9.84 13.06
N ALA A 404 -28.47 9.20 13.79
CA ALA A 404 -29.90 9.40 13.63
C ALA A 404 -30.34 10.83 13.97
N GLU A 405 -29.76 11.44 15.01
CA GLU A 405 -30.06 12.82 15.42
C GLU A 405 -29.60 13.81 14.36
N ILE A 406 -28.35 13.67 13.87
CA ILE A 406 -27.78 14.54 12.83
C ILE A 406 -28.56 14.38 11.53
N ALA A 407 -28.89 13.15 11.13
CA ALA A 407 -29.66 12.90 9.94
C ALA A 407 -31.07 13.48 10.02
N SER A 408 -31.73 13.40 11.19
CA SER A 408 -33.02 14.03 11.43
C SER A 408 -32.98 15.55 11.30
N GLU A 409 -31.92 16.17 11.82
CA GLU A 409 -31.71 17.61 11.70
C GLU A 409 -31.45 18.04 10.25
N ALA A 410 -30.58 17.32 9.52
CA ALA A 410 -30.32 17.56 8.12
C ALA A 410 -31.58 17.45 7.25
N ILE A 411 -32.41 16.44 7.51
CA ILE A 411 -33.69 16.24 6.80
C ILE A 411 -34.65 17.38 7.07
N ARG A 412 -34.77 17.86 8.33
CA ARG A 412 -35.61 19.04 8.66
C ARG A 412 -35.17 20.30 7.93
N LEU A 413 -33.87 20.52 7.81
CA LEU A 413 -33.32 21.67 7.08
C LEU A 413 -33.54 21.56 5.56
N LEU A 414 -33.53 20.37 5.01
CA LEU A 414 -33.75 20.12 3.59
C LEU A 414 -35.24 20.13 3.19
N ALA A 415 -36.15 19.75 4.06
CA ALA A 415 -37.56 19.60 3.77
C ALA A 415 -38.22 20.83 3.06
N PRO A 416 -37.91 22.09 3.45
CA PRO A 416 -38.45 23.25 2.73
C PRO A 416 -37.89 23.48 1.32
N THR A 417 -36.76 22.84 0.97
CA THR A 417 -36.07 22.98 -0.32
C THR A 417 -36.43 21.91 -1.32
N VAL A 418 -37.14 20.86 -0.86
CA VAL A 418 -37.54 19.71 -1.70
C VAL A 418 -38.71 20.09 -2.59
N PRO A 419 -38.64 19.87 -3.93
CA PRO A 419 -39.73 20.18 -4.86
C PRO A 419 -41.03 19.41 -4.54
N PRO A 420 -42.23 19.92 -4.87
CA PRO A 420 -43.53 19.29 -4.58
C PRO A 420 -43.73 17.98 -5.31
N GLY A 421 -42.93 17.24 -5.77
CA GLY A 421 -43.05 15.91 -6.40
C GLY A 421 -42.07 14.89 -5.82
N VAL A 422 -41.15 15.33 -4.98
CA VAL A 422 -40.12 14.47 -4.39
C VAL A 422 -40.45 14.14 -2.94
N ARG A 423 -40.44 12.86 -2.58
CA ARG A 423 -40.62 12.40 -1.20
C ARG A 423 -39.25 12.25 -0.52
N LEU A 424 -39.14 12.77 0.69
CA LEU A 424 -37.97 12.60 1.53
C LEU A 424 -38.33 11.70 2.71
N GLU A 425 -37.77 10.49 2.74
CA GLU A 425 -38.08 9.47 3.74
C GLU A 425 -36.87 9.23 4.65
N ALA A 426 -37.15 9.00 5.94
CA ALA A 426 -36.14 8.66 6.94
C ALA A 426 -36.43 7.29 7.54
N ALA A 427 -35.39 6.44 7.65
CA ALA A 427 -35.47 5.13 8.28
C ALA A 427 -34.25 4.89 9.16
N PHE A 428 -34.34 5.23 10.43
CA PHE A 428 -33.24 5.11 11.39
C PHE A 428 -33.36 3.82 12.19
N GLY A 429 -32.34 2.95 12.08
CA GLY A 429 -32.25 1.72 12.83
C GLY A 429 -31.94 1.98 14.31
N ALA A 430 -32.69 1.32 15.20
CA ALA A 430 -32.45 1.42 16.64
C ALA A 430 -31.11 0.81 17.07
N ASP A 431 -30.50 0.01 16.24
CA ASP A 431 -29.20 -0.65 16.39
C ASP A 431 -28.01 0.21 15.87
N THR A 432 -28.27 1.44 15.42
CA THR A 432 -27.21 2.32 14.91
C THR A 432 -26.26 2.74 16.05
N PRO A 433 -24.99 2.31 16.04
CA PRO A 433 -24.06 2.68 17.10
C PRO A 433 -23.63 4.15 16.98
N GLU A 434 -23.17 4.72 18.11
CA GLU A 434 -22.53 6.03 18.12
C GLU A 434 -21.17 6.00 17.38
N ILE A 435 -20.81 7.13 16.79
CA ILE A 435 -19.52 7.34 16.15
C ILE A 435 -18.72 8.42 16.85
N LEU A 436 -17.40 8.43 16.66
CA LEU A 436 -16.53 9.55 17.04
C LEU A 436 -16.32 10.44 15.82
N GLY A 437 -16.97 11.61 15.80
CA GLY A 437 -16.95 12.46 14.60
C GLY A 437 -17.21 13.93 14.88
N ASP A 438 -17.15 14.73 13.82
CA ASP A 438 -17.52 16.13 13.81
C ASP A 438 -18.93 16.29 13.24
N ALA A 439 -19.85 16.81 14.06
CA ALA A 439 -21.26 16.97 13.66
C ALA A 439 -21.42 17.85 12.42
N THR A 440 -20.63 18.91 12.29
CA THR A 440 -20.69 19.83 11.15
C THR A 440 -20.28 19.15 9.86
N GLN A 441 -19.22 18.33 9.92
CA GLN A 441 -18.74 17.57 8.77
C GLN A 441 -19.76 16.49 8.36
N ILE A 442 -20.35 15.76 9.32
CA ILE A 442 -21.39 14.76 9.01
C ILE A 442 -22.65 15.43 8.43
N HIS A 443 -23.04 16.59 8.94
CA HIS A 443 -24.14 17.41 8.38
C HIS A 443 -23.84 17.77 6.92
N GLN A 444 -22.64 18.29 6.65
CA GLN A 444 -22.19 18.66 5.30
C GLN A 444 -22.17 17.46 4.34
N LEU A 445 -21.72 16.29 4.81
CA LEU A 445 -21.77 15.04 4.06
C LEU A 445 -23.19 14.71 3.61
N LEU A 446 -24.15 14.74 4.57
CA LEU A 446 -25.57 14.48 4.30
C LEU A 446 -26.16 15.48 3.30
N LEU A 447 -25.92 16.78 3.51
CA LEU A 447 -26.39 17.83 2.60
C LEU A 447 -25.86 17.65 1.18
N ASN A 448 -24.58 17.30 1.01
CA ASN A 448 -24.00 17.04 -0.30
C ASN A 448 -24.62 15.82 -0.99
N LEU A 449 -24.82 14.72 -0.27
CA LEU A 449 -25.45 13.51 -0.83
C LEU A 449 -26.91 13.78 -1.21
N CYS A 450 -27.69 14.43 -0.35
CA CYS A 450 -29.08 14.76 -0.62
C CYS A 450 -29.24 15.78 -1.77
N ALA A 451 -28.37 16.79 -1.85
CA ALA A 451 -28.37 17.74 -2.96
C ALA A 451 -28.07 17.05 -4.30
N ASN A 452 -27.13 16.10 -4.33
CA ASN A 452 -26.87 15.29 -5.50
C ASN A 452 -28.06 14.41 -5.88
N ALA A 453 -28.74 13.83 -4.90
CA ALA A 453 -29.94 13.04 -5.09
C ALA A 453 -31.10 13.86 -5.70
N LEU A 454 -31.37 15.06 -5.16
CA LEU A 454 -32.37 15.99 -5.71
C LEU A 454 -32.05 16.35 -7.16
N GLN A 455 -30.80 16.66 -7.44
CA GLN A 455 -30.34 17.00 -8.80
C GLN A 455 -30.44 15.80 -9.76
N ALA A 456 -30.23 14.55 -9.28
CA ALA A 456 -30.35 13.36 -10.11
C ALA A 456 -31.80 13.03 -10.47
N ILE A 457 -32.75 13.36 -9.58
CA ILE A 457 -34.20 13.24 -9.83
C ILE A 457 -34.66 14.33 -10.80
N GLY A 458 -34.14 15.56 -10.67
CA GLY A 458 -34.56 16.70 -11.54
C GLY A 458 -35.94 17.21 -11.16
N SER A 459 -36.73 17.63 -12.20
CA SER A 459 -38.08 18.22 -12.03
C SER A 459 -39.22 17.19 -11.95
N GLY A 460 -38.91 15.89 -12.07
CA GLY A 460 -39.89 14.80 -12.01
C GLY A 460 -40.22 14.34 -10.60
N PRO A 461 -41.23 13.45 -10.45
CA PRO A 461 -41.52 12.81 -9.17
C PRO A 461 -40.41 11.83 -8.82
N GLY A 462 -40.05 11.76 -7.53
CA GLY A 462 -39.00 10.86 -7.08
C GLY A 462 -39.01 10.65 -5.58
N ASN A 463 -38.09 9.78 -5.11
CA ASN A 463 -37.94 9.47 -3.70
C ASN A 463 -36.46 9.57 -3.29
N ILE A 464 -36.22 10.15 -2.11
CA ILE A 464 -34.91 10.15 -1.45
C ILE A 464 -35.10 9.48 -0.09
N THR A 465 -34.34 8.45 0.18
CA THR A 465 -34.40 7.71 1.44
C THR A 465 -33.07 7.82 2.16
N VAL A 466 -33.07 8.31 3.41
CA VAL A 466 -31.90 8.36 4.31
C VAL A 466 -32.06 7.28 5.37
N ARG A 467 -31.10 6.37 5.47
CA ARG A 467 -31.11 5.25 6.42
C ARG A 467 -29.86 5.19 7.26
N THR A 468 -30.01 4.81 8.53
CA THR A 468 -28.90 4.46 9.40
C THR A 468 -29.08 3.08 10.02
N CYS A 469 -28.00 2.29 10.15
CA CYS A 469 -28.02 1.00 10.85
C CYS A 469 -26.61 0.62 11.33
N GLY A 470 -26.52 -0.33 12.26
CA GLY A 470 -25.27 -0.97 12.66
C GLY A 470 -24.87 -2.07 11.67
N VAL A 471 -23.57 -2.19 11.37
CA VAL A 471 -23.00 -3.28 10.55
C VAL A 471 -21.65 -3.72 11.14
N SER A 472 -21.27 -4.98 10.91
CA SER A 472 -19.95 -5.49 11.32
C SER A 472 -19.09 -5.76 10.09
N ALA A 473 -17.83 -5.27 10.10
CA ALA A 473 -16.85 -5.60 9.08
C ALA A 473 -16.26 -7.00 9.36
N GLY A 474 -16.29 -7.86 8.35
CA GLY A 474 -15.76 -9.23 8.37
C GLY A 474 -16.26 -10.03 7.16
N PRO A 475 -15.57 -11.13 6.75
CA PRO A 475 -16.04 -11.97 5.67
C PRO A 475 -17.25 -12.86 6.10
N PRO A 476 -18.29 -13.07 5.23
CA PRO A 476 -18.47 -12.51 3.90
C PRO A 476 -19.27 -11.20 3.93
N GLY A 477 -18.69 -10.09 3.43
CA GLY A 477 -19.30 -8.77 3.45
C GLY A 477 -19.27 -8.06 2.08
N GLU A 478 -19.92 -6.89 2.00
CA GLU A 478 -19.87 -6.02 0.82
C GLU A 478 -18.43 -5.61 0.52
N PRO A 479 -18.03 -5.40 -0.77
CA PRO A 479 -16.63 -5.19 -1.17
C PRO A 479 -15.92 -4.02 -0.47
N ALA A 480 -16.66 -2.96 -0.11
CA ALA A 480 -16.10 -1.82 0.59
C ALA A 480 -15.80 -2.13 2.07
N ILE A 481 -16.63 -2.92 2.73
CA ILE A 481 -16.44 -3.36 4.13
C ILE A 481 -15.29 -4.36 4.24
N ALA A 482 -15.07 -5.20 3.23
CA ALA A 482 -13.99 -6.18 3.22
C ALA A 482 -12.58 -5.54 3.26
N ARG A 483 -12.47 -4.25 2.92
CA ARG A 483 -11.22 -3.47 2.97
C ARG A 483 -11.00 -2.73 4.30
N LEU A 484 -12.02 -2.72 5.17
CA LEU A 484 -11.97 -2.06 6.48
C LEU A 484 -11.45 -3.02 7.55
N PRO A 485 -10.80 -2.51 8.61
CA PRO A 485 -10.46 -3.30 9.80
C PRO A 485 -11.70 -4.00 10.36
N THR A 486 -11.52 -5.23 10.85
CA THR A 486 -12.60 -5.99 11.47
C THR A 486 -13.14 -5.26 12.70
N GLY A 487 -14.45 -5.01 12.76
CA GLY A 487 -15.06 -4.30 13.88
C GLY A 487 -16.49 -3.81 13.60
N PRO A 488 -17.14 -3.16 14.59
CA PRO A 488 -18.45 -2.56 14.42
C PRO A 488 -18.37 -1.21 13.70
N TYR A 489 -19.32 -0.96 12.81
CA TYR A 489 -19.46 0.28 12.04
C TYR A 489 -20.91 0.77 12.08
N ALA A 490 -21.09 2.09 12.02
CA ALA A 490 -22.36 2.71 11.71
C ALA A 490 -22.44 2.97 10.20
N ARG A 491 -23.47 2.48 9.54
CA ARG A 491 -23.73 2.72 8.13
C ARG A 491 -24.80 3.79 7.97
N LEU A 492 -24.47 4.85 7.23
CA LEU A 492 -25.38 5.85 6.74
C LEU A 492 -25.60 5.61 5.23
N SER A 493 -26.84 5.53 4.80
CA SER A 493 -27.18 5.31 3.38
C SER A 493 -28.09 6.40 2.88
N VAL A 494 -27.77 6.98 1.72
CA VAL A 494 -28.63 7.93 1.00
C VAL A 494 -28.94 7.32 -0.37
N SER A 495 -30.22 7.08 -0.63
CA SER A 495 -30.72 6.48 -1.86
C SER A 495 -31.64 7.41 -2.59
N ASP A 496 -31.50 7.52 -3.91
CA ASP A 496 -32.37 8.27 -4.79
C ASP A 496 -32.97 7.40 -5.90
N SER A 497 -34.10 7.85 -6.47
CA SER A 497 -34.73 7.26 -7.64
C SER A 497 -34.42 8.02 -8.93
N GLY A 498 -33.29 8.71 -9.00
CA GLY A 498 -32.88 9.54 -10.12
C GLY A 498 -32.32 8.75 -11.32
N LYS A 499 -31.64 9.46 -12.22
CA LYS A 499 -31.12 8.91 -13.49
C LYS A 499 -30.02 7.87 -13.34
N GLY A 500 -29.45 7.70 -12.15
CA GLY A 500 -28.31 6.81 -11.92
C GLY A 500 -27.00 7.34 -12.50
N ILE A 501 -25.93 6.52 -12.39
CA ILE A 501 -24.56 6.86 -12.80
C ILE A 501 -24.02 5.77 -13.72
N ASP A 502 -23.53 6.17 -14.88
CA ASP A 502 -22.91 5.25 -15.85
C ASP A 502 -21.68 4.56 -15.24
N PRO A 503 -21.56 3.21 -15.35
CA PRO A 503 -20.41 2.46 -14.86
C PRO A 503 -19.06 2.98 -15.32
N ALA A 504 -18.95 3.52 -16.53
CA ALA A 504 -17.70 4.07 -17.08
C ALA A 504 -17.14 5.25 -16.30
N ILE A 505 -17.99 5.99 -15.57
CA ILE A 505 -17.59 7.18 -14.81
C ILE A 505 -17.60 6.97 -13.30
N GLN A 506 -18.12 5.86 -12.79
CA GLN A 506 -18.25 5.62 -11.35
C GLN A 506 -16.92 5.70 -10.59
N ALA A 507 -15.81 5.30 -11.20
CA ALA A 507 -14.48 5.42 -10.60
C ALA A 507 -14.00 6.89 -10.45
N ARG A 508 -14.54 7.81 -11.26
CA ARG A 508 -14.10 9.20 -11.35
C ARG A 508 -14.99 10.20 -10.60
N ILE A 509 -16.17 9.81 -10.16
CA ILE A 509 -17.14 10.73 -9.52
C ILE A 509 -16.63 11.39 -8.23
N PHE A 510 -15.61 10.81 -7.61
CA PHE A 510 -14.95 11.36 -6.41
C PHE A 510 -13.75 12.25 -6.74
N GLU A 511 -13.37 12.37 -8.03
CA GLU A 511 -12.32 13.31 -8.45
C GLU A 511 -12.80 14.76 -8.27
N PRO A 512 -11.98 15.65 -7.68
CA PRO A 512 -12.32 17.06 -7.56
C PRO A 512 -12.58 17.69 -8.93
N PHE A 513 -13.62 18.54 -9.01
CA PHE A 513 -14.07 19.24 -10.21
C PHE A 513 -14.65 18.33 -11.32
N PHE A 514 -14.75 17.03 -11.09
CA PHE A 514 -15.42 16.13 -12.03
C PHE A 514 -16.93 16.36 -11.98
N SER A 515 -17.53 16.69 -13.12
CA SER A 515 -18.97 16.88 -13.27
C SER A 515 -19.42 16.44 -14.66
N THR A 516 -20.57 15.79 -14.73
CA THR A 516 -21.25 15.43 -15.99
C THR A 516 -22.28 16.49 -16.41
N LYS A 517 -22.31 17.64 -15.73
CA LYS A 517 -23.28 18.74 -15.93
C LYS A 517 -22.68 19.86 -16.77
N SER A 518 -23.55 20.70 -17.33
CA SER A 518 -23.17 21.90 -18.09
C SER A 518 -22.32 22.83 -17.21
N VAL A 519 -21.47 23.62 -17.87
CA VAL A 519 -20.63 24.62 -17.19
C VAL A 519 -21.54 25.59 -16.43
N GLY A 520 -21.42 25.62 -15.09
CA GLY A 520 -22.23 26.49 -14.21
C GLY A 520 -23.32 25.74 -13.39
N GLU A 521 -23.70 24.54 -13.73
CA GLU A 521 -24.75 23.77 -13.01
C GLU A 521 -24.22 22.82 -11.91
N GLY A 522 -22.91 22.63 -11.81
CA GLY A 522 -22.31 21.80 -10.78
C GLY A 522 -20.83 22.09 -10.60
N THR A 523 -20.40 22.30 -9.36
CA THR A 523 -18.99 22.58 -9.01
C THR A 523 -18.07 21.38 -9.11
N GLY A 524 -18.61 20.14 -9.21
CA GLY A 524 -17.84 18.91 -9.16
C GLY A 524 -17.10 18.65 -7.83
N LEU A 525 -17.42 19.42 -6.77
CA LEU A 525 -16.74 19.31 -5.47
C LEU A 525 -17.52 18.50 -4.44
N GLY A 526 -18.85 18.34 -4.61
CA GLY A 526 -19.71 17.73 -3.58
C GLY A 526 -19.31 16.32 -3.18
N LEU A 527 -19.07 15.42 -4.14
CA LEU A 527 -18.65 14.03 -3.85
C LEU A 527 -17.19 13.93 -3.40
N ALA A 528 -16.32 14.82 -3.87
CA ALA A 528 -14.95 14.91 -3.38
C ALA A 528 -14.91 15.30 -1.88
N ILE A 529 -15.78 16.24 -1.46
CA ILE A 529 -15.97 16.62 -0.05
C ILE A 529 -16.46 15.41 0.77
N VAL A 530 -17.49 14.69 0.28
CA VAL A 530 -17.99 13.47 0.93
C VAL A 530 -16.87 12.47 1.16
N HIS A 531 -16.09 12.19 0.12
CA HIS A 531 -14.96 11.27 0.19
C HIS A 531 -13.87 11.73 1.19
N GLY A 532 -13.57 13.03 1.23
CA GLY A 532 -12.62 13.64 2.16
C GLY A 532 -13.09 13.52 3.62
N ILE A 533 -14.37 13.83 3.89
CA ILE A 533 -14.96 13.70 5.23
C ILE A 533 -14.94 12.25 5.70
N VAL A 534 -15.35 11.30 4.86
CA VAL A 534 -15.38 9.87 5.20
C VAL A 534 -13.98 9.35 5.53
N ARG A 535 -12.98 9.69 4.71
CA ARG A 535 -11.58 9.33 4.99
C ARG A 535 -11.05 10.00 6.27
N GLY A 536 -11.39 11.25 6.50
CA GLY A 536 -11.04 11.97 7.72
C GLY A 536 -11.61 11.31 8.99
N HIS A 537 -12.70 10.55 8.87
CA HIS A 537 -13.32 9.77 9.95
C HIS A 537 -12.92 8.28 9.91
N GLU A 538 -11.86 7.90 9.18
CA GLU A 538 -11.36 6.50 9.06
C GLU A 538 -12.42 5.52 8.53
N GLY A 539 -13.35 6.05 7.75
CA GLY A 539 -14.47 5.32 7.16
C GLY A 539 -14.24 4.93 5.70
N ALA A 540 -15.27 4.32 5.12
CA ALA A 540 -15.33 4.01 3.69
C ALA A 540 -16.66 4.45 3.08
N VAL A 541 -16.65 4.71 1.77
CA VAL A 541 -17.85 4.97 0.97
C VAL A 541 -17.97 3.91 -0.12
N ASP A 542 -19.18 3.40 -0.33
CA ASP A 542 -19.55 2.48 -1.39
C ASP A 542 -20.69 3.04 -2.21
N LEU A 543 -20.75 2.64 -3.48
CA LEU A 543 -21.71 3.14 -4.46
C LEU A 543 -22.42 1.96 -5.14
N LYS A 544 -23.77 2.00 -5.10
CA LYS A 544 -24.62 1.14 -5.90
C LYS A 544 -25.46 2.01 -6.82
N SER A 545 -25.23 1.96 -8.12
CA SER A 545 -25.95 2.77 -9.09
C SER A 545 -26.13 2.05 -10.41
N GLU A 546 -27.33 2.14 -10.97
CA GLU A 546 -27.68 1.63 -12.29
C GLU A 546 -28.36 2.76 -13.08
N PRO A 547 -27.99 2.99 -14.36
CA PRO A 547 -28.66 3.98 -15.19
C PRO A 547 -30.18 3.76 -15.25
N GLY A 548 -30.94 4.80 -14.93
CA GLY A 548 -32.41 4.80 -14.93
C GLY A 548 -33.08 4.18 -13.69
N LYS A 549 -32.31 3.62 -12.72
CA LYS A 549 -32.86 3.04 -11.49
C LYS A 549 -32.52 3.81 -10.21
N GLY A 550 -31.64 4.82 -10.33
CA GLY A 550 -31.22 5.64 -9.21
C GLY A 550 -29.84 5.26 -8.65
N THR A 551 -29.49 5.90 -7.53
CA THR A 551 -28.19 5.76 -6.90
C THR A 551 -28.35 5.56 -5.39
N THR A 552 -27.51 4.71 -4.81
CA THR A 552 -27.38 4.57 -3.35
C THR A 552 -25.92 4.72 -2.95
N PHE A 553 -25.64 5.67 -2.10
CA PHE A 553 -24.36 5.83 -1.44
C PHE A 553 -24.42 5.19 -0.04
N HIS A 554 -23.48 4.33 0.28
CA HIS A 554 -23.28 3.76 1.61
C HIS A 554 -22.01 4.33 2.22
N VAL A 555 -22.15 4.99 3.37
CA VAL A 555 -21.03 5.53 4.15
C VAL A 555 -20.88 4.69 5.40
N TYR A 556 -19.70 4.18 5.66
CA TYR A 556 -19.35 3.36 6.83
C TYR A 556 -18.41 4.14 7.73
N LEU A 557 -18.80 4.35 8.98
CA LEU A 557 -18.02 5.08 9.97
C LEU A 557 -17.74 4.18 11.18
N PRO A 558 -16.50 4.18 11.73
CA PRO A 558 -16.15 3.36 12.88
C PRO A 558 -17.06 3.65 14.08
N ALA A 559 -17.60 2.60 14.69
CA ALA A 559 -18.45 2.71 15.87
C ALA A 559 -17.64 2.81 17.17
N VAL A 560 -18.14 3.56 18.14
CA VAL A 560 -17.57 3.64 19.49
C VAL A 560 -18.32 2.68 20.41
N GLN A 561 -17.60 1.87 21.19
CA GLN A 561 -18.24 1.01 22.19
C GLN A 561 -18.87 1.84 23.30
N THR A 562 -20.14 1.56 23.60
CA THR A 562 -21.01 2.36 24.46
C THR A 562 -20.70 2.16 25.94
N SER A 563 -20.48 3.24 26.66
CA SER A 563 -20.84 3.33 28.10
C SER A 563 -21.80 4.52 28.25
N ALA A 564 -22.95 4.25 28.83
CA ALA A 564 -24.09 5.17 28.84
C ALA A 564 -23.94 6.37 29.78
N GLN A 565 -24.20 7.57 29.25
CA GLN A 565 -24.85 8.66 30.04
C GLN A 565 -25.37 9.74 29.07
N ARG A 566 -26.67 9.95 29.12
CA ARG A 566 -27.41 10.98 28.38
C ARG A 566 -27.45 12.29 29.20
N GLN A 567 -27.22 13.41 28.52
CA GLN A 567 -27.64 14.75 29.05
C GLN A 567 -28.64 15.39 28.09
N ALA A 568 -29.67 16.01 28.66
CA ALA A 568 -30.86 16.55 27.99
C ALA A 568 -30.68 18.00 27.50
N PRO A 569 -31.51 18.48 26.55
CA PRO A 569 -31.34 19.75 25.83
C PRO A 569 -31.95 20.97 26.58
N VAL A 570 -31.41 22.16 26.26
CA VAL A 570 -31.91 23.44 26.75
C VAL A 570 -32.67 24.16 25.63
N GLU A 571 -33.86 24.69 25.96
CA GLU A 571 -34.79 25.36 25.06
C GLU A 571 -34.43 26.83 24.79
N ALA A 572 -34.90 27.34 23.63
CA ALA A 572 -34.70 28.69 23.14
C ALA A 572 -35.93 29.60 23.37
N SER A 573 -35.73 30.87 23.69
CA SER A 573 -36.83 31.86 23.77
C SER A 573 -36.47 33.24 23.21
N ALA A 574 -37.48 33.81 22.56
CA ALA A 574 -37.95 35.20 22.37
C ALA A 574 -37.09 36.27 21.62
N ARG A 575 -37.73 37.04 20.74
CA ARG A 575 -37.24 38.10 19.87
C ARG A 575 -37.08 39.46 20.60
N PRO A 576 -36.01 40.26 20.27
CA PRO A 576 -35.83 41.60 20.82
C PRO A 576 -36.02 42.75 19.79
N SER A 577 -36.31 43.91 20.28
CA SER A 577 -36.36 45.22 19.58
C SER A 577 -35.31 46.16 20.14
N GLY A 578 -34.51 46.79 19.27
CA GLY A 578 -33.41 47.69 19.62
C GLY A 578 -33.84 48.83 20.54
N ARG A 579 -33.13 48.97 21.70
CA ARG A 579 -33.45 49.96 22.75
C ARG A 579 -32.53 51.19 22.74
N GLY A 580 -32.11 51.71 21.55
CA GLY A 580 -31.33 52.93 21.47
C GLY A 580 -29.89 52.84 21.96
N HIS A 581 -29.36 51.61 22.10
CA HIS A 581 -27.96 51.36 22.48
C HIS A 581 -26.98 51.96 21.49
N HIS A 582 -25.86 52.50 22.01
CA HIS A 582 -24.80 53.11 21.18
C HIS A 582 -23.65 52.11 20.90
N VAL A 583 -23.51 51.74 19.65
CA VAL A 583 -22.51 50.78 19.16
C VAL A 583 -21.34 51.52 18.55
N LEU A 584 -20.11 51.18 18.96
CA LEU A 584 -18.89 51.55 18.25
C LEU A 584 -18.58 50.41 17.26
N PHE A 585 -18.62 50.70 15.97
CA PHE A 585 -18.34 49.71 14.92
C PHE A 585 -17.03 50.04 14.20
N LEU A 586 -16.12 49.05 14.14
CA LEU A 586 -14.79 49.19 13.59
C LEU A 586 -14.46 48.08 12.59
N ASP A 587 -14.16 48.48 11.32
CA ASP A 587 -13.73 47.56 10.24
C ASP A 587 -12.89 48.40 9.26
N ASP A 588 -11.81 47.87 8.69
CA ASP A 588 -10.91 48.56 7.78
C ASP A 588 -11.56 48.91 6.41
N SER A 589 -12.72 48.37 6.08
CA SER A 589 -13.50 48.66 4.89
C SER A 589 -14.49 49.82 5.13
N GLU A 590 -14.17 51.02 4.66
CA GLU A 590 -15.07 52.19 4.74
C GLU A 590 -16.47 51.93 4.18
N ALA A 591 -16.55 51.13 3.10
CA ALA A 591 -17.83 50.74 2.48
C ALA A 591 -18.65 49.87 3.43
N LEU A 592 -18.02 48.92 4.16
CA LEU A 592 -18.70 48.09 5.12
C LEU A 592 -19.11 48.88 6.40
N VAL A 593 -18.24 49.73 6.90
CA VAL A 593 -18.55 50.65 8.00
C VAL A 593 -19.78 51.48 7.67
N SER A 594 -19.79 52.15 6.51
CA SER A 594 -20.92 52.94 6.07
C SER A 594 -22.22 52.15 5.95
N ALA A 595 -22.16 50.93 5.42
CA ALA A 595 -23.33 50.07 5.28
C ALA A 595 -23.87 49.61 6.65
N MET A 596 -22.97 49.18 7.54
CA MET A 596 -23.34 48.70 8.89
C MET A 596 -23.88 49.82 9.78
N VAL A 597 -23.30 51.02 9.74
CA VAL A 597 -23.84 52.20 10.43
C VAL A 597 -25.29 52.48 9.98
N ARG A 598 -25.56 52.52 8.66
CA ARG A 598 -26.91 52.70 8.16
C ARG A 598 -27.86 51.58 8.52
N SER A 599 -27.42 50.32 8.44
CA SER A 599 -28.25 49.15 8.76
C SER A 599 -28.66 49.10 10.22
N LEU A 600 -27.73 49.26 11.15
CA LEU A 600 -27.99 49.22 12.59
C LEU A 600 -28.74 50.46 13.03
N SER A 601 -28.51 51.69 12.47
CA SER A 601 -29.24 52.89 12.79
C SER A 601 -30.72 52.77 12.40
N ARG A 602 -31.04 52.15 11.28
CA ARG A 602 -32.43 51.88 10.86
C ARG A 602 -33.15 50.87 11.77
N ARG A 603 -32.42 50.05 12.53
CA ARG A 603 -32.95 49.11 13.52
C ARG A 603 -33.04 49.71 14.90
N GLY A 604 -32.75 51.03 15.03
CA GLY A 604 -32.93 51.78 16.27
C GLY A 604 -31.71 51.88 17.16
N TYR A 605 -30.53 51.51 16.69
CA TYR A 605 -29.26 51.67 17.40
C TYR A 605 -28.62 53.02 17.05
N ARG A 606 -27.89 53.63 18.00
CA ARG A 606 -26.93 54.67 17.71
C ARG A 606 -25.62 54.01 17.28
N VAL A 607 -25.01 54.47 16.22
CA VAL A 607 -23.77 53.81 15.71
C VAL A 607 -22.73 54.85 15.35
N SER A 608 -21.54 54.68 15.92
CA SER A 608 -20.35 55.41 15.46
C SER A 608 -19.42 54.43 14.75
N GLY A 609 -19.20 54.65 13.44
CA GLY A 609 -18.38 53.81 12.58
C GLY A 609 -17.00 54.38 12.38
N TYR A 610 -15.98 53.57 12.45
CA TYR A 610 -14.59 53.95 12.26
C TYR A 610 -13.90 52.94 11.30
N SER A 611 -12.99 53.45 10.47
CA SER A 611 -12.17 52.63 9.60
C SER A 611 -10.69 52.49 10.08
N SER A 612 -10.32 53.26 11.14
CA SER A 612 -9.02 53.20 11.80
C SER A 612 -9.15 52.84 13.27
N PRO A 613 -8.38 51.83 13.75
CA PRO A 613 -8.32 51.50 15.15
C PRO A 613 -7.92 52.65 16.10
N GLU A 614 -7.00 53.52 15.62
CA GLU A 614 -6.50 54.65 16.37
C GLU A 614 -7.63 55.69 16.59
N GLU A 615 -8.44 56.00 15.58
CA GLU A 615 -9.55 56.93 15.66
C GLU A 615 -10.66 56.40 16.59
N ALA A 616 -10.96 55.12 16.43
CA ALA A 616 -11.95 54.43 17.30
C ALA A 616 -11.57 54.49 18.79
N LEU A 617 -10.30 54.14 19.09
CA LEU A 617 -9.79 54.21 20.47
C LEU A 617 -9.64 55.64 21.00
N HIS A 618 -9.34 56.60 20.13
CA HIS A 618 -9.33 58.03 20.51
C HIS A 618 -10.73 58.48 20.94
N ALA A 619 -11.75 58.21 20.08
CA ALA A 619 -13.14 58.55 20.40
C ALA A 619 -13.64 57.86 21.69
N LEU A 620 -13.23 56.63 21.92
CA LEU A 620 -13.56 55.92 23.18
C LEU A 620 -12.89 56.57 24.41
N ARG A 621 -11.66 57.06 24.31
CA ARG A 621 -10.97 57.78 25.40
C ARG A 621 -11.61 59.12 25.71
N GLU A 622 -12.05 59.84 24.70
CA GLU A 622 -12.72 61.13 24.86
C GLU A 622 -14.10 61.00 25.54
N GLN A 623 -14.84 59.93 25.16
CA GLN A 623 -16.19 59.69 25.67
C GLN A 623 -16.43 58.27 26.11
N PRO A 624 -15.81 57.79 27.20
CA PRO A 624 -15.80 56.37 27.59
C PRO A 624 -17.20 55.80 27.94
N LEU A 625 -18.12 56.64 28.45
CA LEU A 625 -19.43 56.23 28.89
C LEU A 625 -20.52 56.31 27.78
N THR A 626 -20.14 56.73 26.60
CA THR A 626 -21.10 56.96 25.48
C THR A 626 -21.49 55.65 24.81
N TYR A 627 -20.62 54.66 24.79
CA TYR A 627 -20.79 53.40 24.05
C TYR A 627 -21.26 52.28 24.97
N ASP A 628 -22.19 51.46 24.51
CA ASP A 628 -22.72 50.29 25.17
C ASP A 628 -22.06 48.97 24.72
N VAL A 629 -21.58 48.92 23.48
CA VAL A 629 -20.92 47.73 22.89
C VAL A 629 -19.89 48.18 21.84
N VAL A 630 -18.75 47.51 21.79
CA VAL A 630 -17.76 47.63 20.70
C VAL A 630 -17.86 46.41 19.80
N VAL A 631 -17.92 46.63 18.48
CA VAL A 631 -17.88 45.59 17.45
C VAL A 631 -16.69 45.87 16.57
N THR A 632 -15.72 44.95 16.54
CA THR A 632 -14.45 45.12 15.79
C THR A 632 -14.15 43.95 14.87
N ASP A 633 -13.58 44.24 13.71
CA ASP A 633 -13.00 43.19 12.89
C ASP A 633 -11.73 42.62 13.52
N TYR A 634 -11.44 41.35 13.23
CA TYR A 634 -10.20 40.68 13.69
C TYR A 634 -8.97 41.11 12.90
N ILE A 635 -9.07 41.17 11.56
CA ILE A 635 -7.92 41.45 10.67
C ILE A 635 -8.01 42.86 10.15
N MET A 636 -7.23 43.78 10.69
CA MET A 636 -7.14 45.18 10.26
C MET A 636 -5.66 45.59 10.15
N PRO A 637 -5.33 46.51 9.25
CA PRO A 637 -3.97 47.07 9.17
C PRO A 637 -3.57 47.80 10.46
N GLY A 638 -2.32 47.65 10.89
CA GLY A 638 -1.76 48.35 12.03
C GLY A 638 -2.07 47.66 13.38
N MET A 639 -3.34 47.49 13.74
CA MET A 639 -3.76 46.91 15.00
C MET A 639 -4.89 45.89 14.75
N ASN A 640 -4.72 44.63 15.20
CA ASN A 640 -5.75 43.62 15.05
C ASN A 640 -6.86 43.72 16.11
N GLY A 641 -8.02 43.08 15.89
CA GLY A 641 -9.15 43.18 16.77
C GLY A 641 -8.94 42.68 18.19
N LEU A 642 -7.99 41.76 18.44
CA LEU A 642 -7.62 41.33 19.81
C LEU A 642 -6.80 42.40 20.55
N GLU A 643 -5.98 43.15 19.83
CA GLU A 643 -5.25 44.29 20.40
C GLU A 643 -6.21 45.44 20.71
N VAL A 644 -7.19 45.68 19.82
CA VAL A 644 -8.30 46.61 20.07
C VAL A 644 -9.08 46.21 21.35
N ALA A 645 -9.44 44.93 21.47
CA ALA A 645 -10.18 44.44 22.67
C ALA A 645 -9.37 44.66 23.96
N ARG A 646 -8.08 44.43 23.95
CA ARG A 646 -7.20 44.71 25.10
C ARG A 646 -7.10 46.22 25.39
N ALA A 647 -7.02 47.06 24.37
CA ALA A 647 -7.03 48.50 24.54
C ALA A 647 -8.37 49.02 25.08
N VAL A 648 -9.49 48.48 24.62
CA VAL A 648 -10.84 48.78 25.14
C VAL A 648 -10.95 48.37 26.62
N ALA A 649 -10.51 47.17 26.98
CA ALA A 649 -10.52 46.70 28.36
C ALA A 649 -9.62 47.55 29.28
N ALA A 650 -8.54 48.13 28.79
CA ALA A 650 -7.68 49.05 29.52
C ALA A 650 -8.33 50.44 29.73
N ILE A 651 -9.23 50.87 28.85
CA ILE A 651 -9.94 52.16 28.94
C ILE A 651 -11.22 51.99 29.77
N ARG A 652 -11.99 50.94 29.48
CA ARG A 652 -13.27 50.62 30.10
C ARG A 652 -13.46 49.11 30.23
N PRO A 653 -13.11 48.48 31.37
CA PRO A 653 -13.11 47.02 31.55
C PRO A 653 -14.50 46.37 31.44
N ASP A 654 -15.56 47.09 31.72
CA ASP A 654 -16.96 46.66 31.66
C ASP A 654 -17.59 46.75 30.25
N LEU A 655 -16.93 47.40 29.27
CA LEU A 655 -17.47 47.58 27.93
C LEU A 655 -17.35 46.28 27.11
N PRO A 656 -18.48 45.63 26.76
CA PRO A 656 -18.43 44.39 26.04
C PRO A 656 -17.88 44.56 24.60
N VAL A 657 -17.01 43.63 24.22
CA VAL A 657 -16.41 43.60 22.89
C VAL A 657 -16.90 42.36 22.12
N VAL A 658 -17.42 42.60 20.92
CA VAL A 658 -17.78 41.60 19.93
C VAL A 658 -16.70 41.60 18.85
N LEU A 659 -16.06 40.44 18.61
CA LEU A 659 -15.04 40.29 17.61
C LEU A 659 -15.62 39.58 16.38
N PHE A 660 -15.51 40.23 15.23
CA PHE A 660 -15.81 39.60 13.93
C PHE A 660 -14.60 38.96 13.32
N SER A 661 -14.75 37.72 12.84
CA SER A 661 -13.71 37.05 12.06
C SER A 661 -14.28 36.32 10.87
N GLY A 662 -13.56 36.35 9.74
CA GLY A 662 -13.86 35.54 8.58
C GLY A 662 -13.59 34.05 8.83
N HIS A 663 -12.80 33.75 9.87
CA HIS A 663 -12.45 32.38 10.28
C HIS A 663 -12.33 32.31 11.80
N ILE A 664 -12.95 31.30 12.39
CA ILE A 664 -12.93 31.07 13.83
C ILE A 664 -12.35 29.68 14.11
N ASP A 665 -11.14 29.62 14.63
CA ASP A 665 -10.50 28.40 15.10
C ASP A 665 -10.37 28.38 16.63
N ASP A 666 -9.91 27.28 17.19
CA ASP A 666 -9.78 27.13 18.65
C ASP A 666 -8.66 28.02 19.22
N GLU A 667 -7.65 28.34 18.43
CA GLU A 667 -6.60 29.26 18.82
C GLU A 667 -7.14 30.70 18.92
N LEU A 668 -7.93 31.13 17.95
CA LEU A 668 -8.59 32.44 18.01
C LEU A 668 -9.61 32.50 19.18
N ARG A 669 -10.37 31.42 19.41
CA ARG A 669 -11.29 31.33 20.56
C ARG A 669 -10.57 31.48 21.92
N ARG A 670 -9.41 30.82 22.04
CA ARG A 670 -8.58 30.96 23.27
C ARG A 670 -8.04 32.38 23.42
N LYS A 671 -7.40 32.92 22.35
CA LYS A 671 -6.85 34.27 22.34
C LYS A 671 -7.94 35.36 22.57
N ALA A 672 -9.10 35.17 22.01
CA ALA A 672 -10.22 36.08 22.18
C ALA A 672 -10.67 36.15 23.69
N ARG A 673 -10.80 35.01 24.36
CA ARG A 673 -11.11 34.97 25.80
C ARG A 673 -10.02 35.62 26.66
N GLU A 674 -8.75 35.35 26.36
CA GLU A 674 -7.59 35.96 27.05
C GLU A 674 -7.48 37.47 26.83
N SER A 675 -8.08 38.00 25.73
CA SER A 675 -8.05 39.41 25.37
C SER A 675 -9.31 40.18 25.82
N GLY A 676 -10.24 39.57 26.57
CA GLY A 676 -11.44 40.22 27.07
C GLY A 676 -12.59 40.31 26.06
N VAL A 677 -12.55 39.53 24.98
CA VAL A 677 -13.67 39.46 24.02
C VAL A 677 -14.84 38.72 24.60
N CYS A 678 -16.01 39.37 24.66
CA CYS A 678 -17.22 38.79 25.23
C CYS A 678 -17.91 37.82 24.28
N GLN A 679 -17.87 38.11 22.96
CA GLN A 679 -18.46 37.25 21.93
C GLN A 679 -17.63 37.27 20.64
N LEU A 680 -17.37 36.07 20.10
CA LEU A 680 -16.72 35.89 18.82
C LEU A 680 -17.77 35.46 17.78
N MET A 681 -17.84 36.19 16.67
CA MET A 681 -18.84 35.97 15.62
C MET A 681 -18.19 35.82 14.26
N GLY A 682 -18.79 34.94 13.43
CA GLY A 682 -18.38 34.82 12.02
C GLY A 682 -18.84 36.04 11.21
N LYS A 683 -17.96 36.58 10.38
CA LYS A 683 -18.29 37.72 9.49
C LYS A 683 -19.47 37.46 8.53
N LEU A 684 -19.95 36.21 8.43
CA LEU A 684 -21.05 35.77 7.56
C LEU A 684 -22.37 35.58 8.29
N GLY A 685 -22.42 35.89 9.58
CA GLY A 685 -23.66 35.90 10.38
C GLY A 685 -24.69 36.89 9.84
N ALA A 686 -25.97 36.56 9.92
CA ALA A 686 -27.04 37.47 9.55
C ALA A 686 -26.96 38.71 10.44
N ALA A 687 -27.36 39.90 9.90
CA ALA A 687 -27.46 41.14 10.68
C ALA A 687 -28.38 40.96 11.94
N ASP A 688 -29.24 39.97 11.89
CA ASP A 688 -30.14 39.60 13.02
C ASP A 688 -29.37 38.96 14.19
N GLU A 689 -28.35 38.06 13.91
CA GLU A 689 -27.49 37.50 14.94
C GLU A 689 -26.67 38.57 15.67
N LEU A 690 -26.19 39.58 14.92
CA LEU A 690 -25.45 40.70 15.50
C LEU A 690 -26.33 41.52 16.42
N THR A 691 -27.56 41.85 16.00
CA THR A 691 -28.52 42.62 16.85
C THR A 691 -28.88 41.85 18.11
N GLU A 692 -29.12 40.54 18.04
CA GLU A 692 -29.34 39.69 19.22
C GLU A 692 -28.12 39.67 20.16
N ALA A 693 -26.91 39.66 19.64
CA ALA A 693 -25.69 39.72 20.43
C ALA A 693 -25.51 41.07 21.13
N ILE A 694 -25.78 42.20 20.41
CA ILE A 694 -25.68 43.53 20.95
C ILE A 694 -26.72 43.70 22.08
N ASP A 695 -27.98 43.36 21.83
CA ASP A 695 -29.07 43.50 22.84
C ASP A 695 -28.79 42.66 24.10
N ARG A 696 -28.27 41.44 23.94
CA ARG A 696 -27.93 40.56 25.07
C ARG A 696 -26.80 41.12 25.91
N LEU A 697 -25.74 41.60 25.26
CA LEU A 697 -24.54 42.11 25.93
C LEU A 697 -24.81 43.46 26.60
N ALA A 698 -25.55 44.38 25.95
CA ALA A 698 -25.92 45.67 26.51
C ALA A 698 -26.98 45.57 27.63
N ALA A 699 -27.77 44.49 27.69
CA ALA A 699 -28.72 44.22 28.74
C ALA A 699 -28.08 43.61 30.01
N ALA A 700 -26.99 42.87 29.87
CA ALA A 700 -26.28 42.19 30.97
C ALA A 700 -25.59 43.18 31.93
N ASP A 701 -25.30 44.40 31.52
CA ASP A 701 -24.62 45.44 32.30
C ASP A 701 -25.57 46.26 33.20
N ARG A 702 -26.88 46.01 33.16
CA ARG A 702 -27.87 46.59 34.08
C ARG A 702 -28.29 45.55 35.14
N GLY A 703 -27.42 45.35 36.14
CA GLY A 703 -27.83 44.70 37.40
C GLY A 703 -29.10 45.31 37.95
N PRO A 704 -29.92 44.61 38.84
CA PRO A 704 -31.21 45.09 39.32
C PRO A 704 -31.05 46.39 40.10
N GLY A 705 -31.12 47.52 39.37
CA GLY A 705 -31.14 48.85 39.95
C GLY A 705 -32.51 49.12 40.59
N LEU A 706 -32.52 49.46 41.90
CA LEU A 706 -33.60 49.96 42.68
C LEU A 706 -34.47 50.94 41.86
N ALA A 707 -35.78 50.62 41.77
CA ALA A 707 -36.79 51.58 41.33
C ALA A 707 -36.95 52.63 42.41
N PRO A 708 -37.30 53.94 42.06
CA PRO A 708 -37.55 54.94 42.96
C PRO A 708 -38.92 54.77 43.69
#